data_cac9271617c220f1389d7224e5cb42b3
#
_entry.id   cac9271617c220f1389d7224e5cb42b3
#
_cell.length_a   1.000
_cell.length_b   1.000
_cell.length_c   1.000
_cell.angle_alpha   90.00
_cell.angle_beta   90.00
_cell.angle_gamma   90.00
#
_symmetry.space_group_name_H-M   'P 1'
#
loop_
_entity.id
_entity.type
_entity.pdbx_description
1 polymer ?
#
loop_
_entity_poly.entity_id
_entity_poly.type
_entity_poly.pdbx_seq_one_letter_code
_entity_poly.pdbx_strand_id
1 'polypeptide(L)'
;MKQTSLLRKGHLIDITVKNIWFYFFQCDSEFYLVVGCLWFVLVPATASIDDRFSSDLIVLYDFQSARGRLVRDRSGIEPKLNLWIQQPSKVRRARGSLRIQQHTTIRTRLPATKITKAVKRSGEITIEIWLRSIDLKQSGPARIITLSQDSSNRNFTLGQNGNQFNVRLRTTDTNNNGLPSLSSNPNSLSQNLTHLVYVRQKNGQTQIYINGHLNQQKQISGKPTNWNDTYHLALGNELSEGRPWLGSYHLVAIYNSALSTEQILQKFQIGIDPPENRDNITNRSPSDRESFFDEEIVPILSRHCLECHDTSTNYGELDLSQKSTAYSLSYGQPVIIPHQSADSLLWKAVEFDQMPLDREPISHLEKRKLKIWIDQGAVWTTEEIDPLAHNFDQKVDINWVRRLTVSEYINTVQMITGVDIAESARNILPPDIRADGFSNTAYNLSVDLKHIAAYDQLAQIIVDQMDILAFVKQYSSKLDLTGTKMRSFIMKMGRDFLRGELNEIEVSTFQKITTAVNSSGGTMEEAVALVLKAMLLSPRFIYHIEYQRGDGQYWSVSEFELANRISYAIWGSAPDQKLLDLAENGALFNPKVMNQQIDRMLQSPKAIRRSLEFVDDWLNLDRLSNIRPDIKRFPRWQPNLASDMRAETLAFFEEVVWHQNRPLSDLLNAQLTFVTPRLAEHYGLPSPTNINAESLIQYDLNSLPERGGILTQGSILTIGGDEASMVTRGLFILTDLLRSGVKDPPPCVDTTPVSTEPGRSQRQISESRVANQACGGCHEKFEPLAYGLEVFDGIGRFHQFDDHGNQLRQDGSILFPFQRETVFYHTSAELMNLMAESDRVKQNLTWKLAQFVAGRPLGQPDAIILDQIYQQAQNAGGTYTSVMRAIVQSDLVQKIKTETEDEN
;
A
#
# COMPACT_ATOMS: atom_id res chain seq x y z
N MET A 1 47.58 -41.32 -14.42
CA MET A 1 47.84 -41.71 -15.81
C MET A 1 46.55 -42.08 -16.46
N LYS A 2 46.18 -41.31 -17.54
CA LYS A 2 45.12 -41.55 -18.56
C LYS A 2 43.66 -41.60 -18.02
N GLN A 3 42.82 -40.62 -18.01
CA GLN A 3 42.25 -39.73 -19.06
C GLN A 3 41.92 -40.44 -20.40
N THR A 4 40.68 -40.59 -20.67
CA THR A 4 40.07 -40.48 -22.03
C THR A 4 38.58 -40.13 -21.77
N SER A 5 38.19 -38.94 -21.86
CA SER A 5 37.56 -38.11 -22.91
C SER A 5 36.62 -38.89 -23.85
N LEU A 6 35.32 -38.51 -23.71
CA LEU A 6 34.37 -38.60 -24.81
C LEU A 6 33.45 -37.36 -24.70
N LEU A 7 33.94 -36.30 -25.32
CA LEU A 7 33.13 -35.20 -25.82
C LEU A 7 32.33 -35.72 -27.05
N ARG A 8 31.02 -35.83 -26.95
CA ARG A 8 30.11 -35.83 -28.07
C ARG A 8 29.24 -34.61 -28.08
N LYS A 9 29.40 -33.85 -29.13
CA LYS A 9 28.71 -32.65 -29.54
C LYS A 9 27.17 -32.81 -29.37
N GLY A 10 26.61 -32.10 -28.40
CA GLY A 10 25.21 -31.75 -28.40
C GLY A 10 25.10 -30.31 -28.93
N HIS A 11 24.50 -30.14 -30.10
CA HIS A 11 23.98 -28.85 -30.51
C HIS A 11 22.76 -28.55 -29.62
N LEU A 12 23.00 -27.89 -28.51
CA LEU A 12 21.93 -27.20 -27.78
C LEU A 12 21.45 -26.06 -28.69
N ILE A 13 20.22 -26.20 -29.18
CA ILE A 13 19.50 -25.06 -29.70
C ILE A 13 19.26 -24.15 -28.51
N ASP A 14 20.03 -23.10 -28.45
CA ASP A 14 19.87 -22.02 -27.47
C ASP A 14 18.61 -21.22 -27.85
N ILE A 15 17.44 -21.78 -27.53
CA ILE A 15 16.17 -21.03 -27.54
C ILE A 15 16.21 -20.18 -26.30
N THR A 16 16.84 -19.04 -26.43
CA THR A 16 16.93 -18.07 -25.32
C THR A 16 15.53 -17.75 -24.81
N VAL A 17 15.35 -17.88 -23.52
CA VAL A 17 14.14 -17.52 -22.73
C VAL A 17 13.58 -16.13 -23.11
N LYS A 18 14.43 -15.22 -23.63
CA LYS A 18 14.02 -13.92 -24.17
C LYS A 18 12.94 -13.97 -25.25
N ASN A 19 12.91 -15.01 -26.09
CA ASN A 19 11.92 -15.12 -27.15
C ASN A 19 10.56 -15.66 -26.67
N ILE A 20 10.53 -16.40 -25.56
CA ILE A 20 9.28 -16.93 -24.99
C ILE A 20 8.50 -15.82 -24.27
N TRP A 21 9.19 -14.91 -23.58
CA TRP A 21 8.56 -13.75 -22.90
C TRP A 21 8.00 -12.71 -23.89
N PHE A 22 8.66 -12.51 -25.04
CA PHE A 22 8.18 -11.55 -26.05
C PHE A 22 6.88 -12.00 -26.75
N TYR A 23 6.61 -13.31 -26.80
CA TYR A 23 5.39 -13.80 -27.44
C TYR A 23 4.15 -13.73 -26.54
N PHE A 24 4.29 -13.62 -25.23
CA PHE A 24 3.17 -13.48 -24.29
C PHE A 24 2.66 -12.05 -24.13
N PHE A 25 3.44 -11.04 -24.51
CA PHE A 25 3.07 -9.63 -24.38
C PHE A 25 2.66 -8.94 -25.70
N GLN A 26 2.64 -9.64 -26.82
CA GLN A 26 2.43 -9.02 -28.14
C GLN A 26 1.14 -9.48 -28.85
N CYS A 27 0.17 -10.04 -28.17
CA CYS A 27 -1.11 -10.44 -28.75
C CYS A 27 -2.28 -9.75 -28.06
N ASP A 28 -2.45 -8.44 -28.25
CA ASP A 28 -3.74 -7.76 -28.12
C ASP A 28 -3.75 -6.43 -28.87
N SER A 29 -3.52 -6.45 -30.17
CA SER A 29 -3.96 -5.37 -31.06
C SER A 29 -3.83 -5.85 -32.52
N GLU A 30 -4.88 -6.41 -33.03
CA GLU A 30 -5.33 -6.38 -34.44
C GLU A 30 -6.34 -7.49 -34.66
N PHE A 31 -7.60 -7.13 -34.70
CA PHE A 31 -8.65 -7.71 -35.54
C PHE A 31 -9.99 -7.09 -35.15
N TYR A 32 -10.41 -6.05 -35.88
CA TYR A 32 -11.81 -5.80 -36.26
C TYR A 32 -11.84 -4.65 -37.26
N LEU A 33 -11.73 -5.00 -38.50
CA LEU A 33 -12.19 -4.18 -39.62
C LEU A 33 -13.09 -5.11 -40.46
N VAL A 34 -14.42 -4.90 -40.40
CA VAL A 34 -15.34 -5.04 -41.51
C VAL A 34 -16.78 -4.72 -41.04
N VAL A 35 -17.33 -3.66 -41.62
CA VAL A 35 -18.71 -3.40 -42.11
C VAL A 35 -19.80 -3.06 -41.06
N GLY A 36 -20.29 -1.85 -41.20
CA GLY A 36 -21.62 -1.45 -40.74
C GLY A 36 -21.91 0.02 -41.00
N CYS A 37 -22.39 0.32 -42.21
CA CYS A 37 -22.89 1.65 -42.60
C CYS A 37 -24.12 2.13 -41.79
N LEU A 38 -24.09 3.43 -41.48
CA LEU A 38 -25.23 4.40 -41.45
C LEU A 38 -26.41 4.11 -40.53
N TRP A 39 -26.52 4.92 -39.50
CA TRP A 39 -27.71 5.78 -39.26
C TRP A 39 -27.29 7.01 -38.44
N PHE A 40 -27.23 8.16 -39.11
CA PHE A 40 -27.15 9.48 -38.47
C PHE A 40 -28.50 9.80 -37.86
N VAL A 41 -28.61 9.84 -36.55
CA VAL A 41 -29.64 10.60 -35.84
C VAL A 41 -28.91 11.79 -35.23
N LEU A 42 -29.18 12.96 -35.77
CA LEU A 42 -28.80 14.24 -35.19
C LEU A 42 -29.51 14.40 -33.83
N VAL A 43 -28.77 14.19 -32.74
CA VAL A 43 -29.12 14.73 -31.43
C VAL A 43 -28.25 16.01 -31.29
N PRO A 44 -28.83 17.16 -30.91
CA PRO A 44 -28.01 18.35 -30.70
C PRO A 44 -27.05 18.09 -29.54
N ALA A 45 -25.77 18.14 -29.84
CA ALA A 45 -24.69 18.07 -28.88
C ALA A 45 -24.82 19.29 -27.94
N THR A 46 -25.28 19.07 -26.72
CA THR A 46 -24.91 19.93 -25.61
C THR A 46 -23.46 19.61 -25.29
N ALA A 47 -22.55 20.42 -25.80
CA ALA A 47 -21.12 20.30 -25.51
C ALA A 47 -20.89 20.56 -24.03
N SER A 48 -20.69 19.51 -23.25
CA SER A 48 -19.96 19.60 -22.01
C SER A 48 -18.46 19.58 -22.37
N ILE A 49 -17.93 20.77 -22.61
CA ILE A 49 -16.51 20.95 -22.94
C ILE A 49 -15.74 20.82 -21.63
N ASP A 50 -14.89 19.84 -21.56
CA ASP A 50 -13.80 19.75 -20.59
C ASP A 50 -12.81 20.89 -20.87
N ASP A 51 -13.02 22.05 -20.23
CA ASP A 51 -12.32 23.33 -20.50
C ASP A 51 -10.79 23.29 -20.23
N ARG A 52 -10.24 22.21 -19.68
CA ARG A 52 -8.78 22.07 -19.52
C ARG A 52 -8.10 21.38 -20.69
N PHE A 53 -8.78 20.48 -21.37
CA PHE A 53 -8.27 19.77 -22.55
C PHE A 53 -8.65 20.50 -23.85
N SER A 54 -8.40 21.83 -23.91
CA SER A 54 -8.55 22.54 -25.17
C SER A 54 -7.54 22.05 -26.20
N SER A 55 -7.88 22.13 -27.50
CA SER A 55 -7.00 21.77 -28.61
C SER A 55 -5.63 22.47 -28.60
N ASP A 56 -5.48 23.51 -27.78
CA ASP A 56 -4.31 24.37 -27.68
C ASP A 56 -3.38 23.98 -26.52
N LEU A 57 -3.76 23.02 -25.68
CA LEU A 57 -2.93 22.50 -24.59
C LEU A 57 -1.74 21.72 -25.16
N ILE A 58 -0.52 22.04 -24.73
CA ILE A 58 0.71 21.36 -25.16
C ILE A 58 1.25 20.43 -24.07
N VAL A 59 1.23 20.88 -22.81
CA VAL A 59 1.82 20.19 -21.65
C VAL A 59 0.92 20.38 -20.45
N LEU A 60 0.73 19.29 -19.67
CA LEU A 60 0.02 19.30 -18.40
C LEU A 60 0.73 18.46 -17.35
N TYR A 61 1.06 19.07 -16.23
CA TYR A 61 1.52 18.38 -15.02
C TYR A 61 0.53 18.67 -13.89
N ASP A 62 -0.18 17.65 -13.41
CA ASP A 62 -1.18 17.72 -12.35
C ASP A 62 -0.69 17.14 -11.01
N PHE A 63 0.53 16.60 -10.99
CA PHE A 63 1.23 16.04 -9.84
C PHE A 63 0.45 14.95 -9.08
N GLN A 64 -0.44 14.22 -9.73
CA GLN A 64 -1.29 13.20 -9.10
C GLN A 64 -0.52 11.98 -8.55
N SER A 65 0.71 11.74 -9.00
CA SER A 65 1.53 10.65 -8.48
C SER A 65 2.24 11.04 -7.19
N ALA A 66 1.92 10.37 -6.08
CA ALA A 66 2.52 10.64 -4.77
C ALA A 66 3.96 10.10 -4.60
N ARG A 67 4.46 9.26 -5.51
CA ARG A 67 5.77 8.59 -5.37
C ARG A 67 6.57 8.58 -6.69
N GLY A 68 7.86 8.26 -6.57
CA GLY A 68 8.76 8.07 -7.72
C GLY A 68 9.42 9.34 -8.25
N ARG A 69 10.32 9.18 -9.23
CA ARG A 69 11.13 10.29 -9.83
C ARG A 69 10.48 10.93 -11.04
N LEU A 70 9.45 10.31 -11.60
CA LEU A 70 8.83 10.76 -12.84
C LEU A 70 7.61 11.64 -12.54
N VAL A 71 7.53 12.81 -13.18
CA VAL A 71 6.33 13.64 -13.27
C VAL A 71 5.82 13.51 -14.70
N ARG A 72 4.65 12.92 -14.87
CA ARG A 72 4.09 12.59 -16.19
C ARG A 72 3.45 13.80 -16.84
N ASP A 73 3.67 13.95 -18.14
CA ASP A 73 2.90 14.87 -18.99
C ASP A 73 1.55 14.21 -19.33
N ARG A 74 0.48 14.81 -18.82
CA ARG A 74 -0.89 14.31 -18.97
C ARG A 74 -1.71 15.06 -20.02
N SER A 75 -1.05 15.87 -20.87
CA SER A 75 -1.72 16.65 -21.92
C SER A 75 -2.39 15.80 -23.03
N GLY A 76 -2.13 14.52 -23.11
CA GLY A 76 -2.58 13.72 -24.25
C GLY A 76 -1.75 13.88 -25.53
N ILE A 77 -0.89 14.89 -25.62
CA ILE A 77 -0.17 15.28 -26.85
C ILE A 77 1.20 14.60 -26.93
N GLU A 78 1.46 13.89 -28.01
CA GLU A 78 2.77 13.26 -28.27
C GLU A 78 3.78 14.24 -28.94
N PRO A 79 5.08 14.04 -28.70
CA PRO A 79 5.69 13.12 -27.72
C PRO A 79 5.48 13.61 -26.28
N LYS A 80 5.27 12.69 -25.33
CA LYS A 80 5.14 13.04 -23.92
C LYS A 80 6.39 13.75 -23.41
N LEU A 81 6.23 14.88 -22.77
CA LEU A 81 7.31 15.69 -22.22
C LEU A 81 7.44 15.51 -20.70
N ASN A 82 7.71 14.28 -20.27
CA ASN A 82 7.83 13.94 -18.86
C ASN A 82 9.01 14.64 -18.21
N LEU A 83 8.82 15.07 -16.94
CA LEU A 83 9.89 15.64 -16.12
C LEU A 83 10.48 14.58 -15.19
N TRP A 84 11.77 14.76 -14.87
CA TRP A 84 12.54 13.87 -14.03
C TRP A 84 13.11 14.63 -12.83
N ILE A 85 12.81 14.16 -11.62
CA ILE A 85 13.34 14.71 -10.37
C ILE A 85 14.78 14.23 -10.20
N GLN A 86 15.75 15.15 -10.21
CA GLN A 86 17.17 14.78 -10.11
C GLN A 86 17.52 14.22 -8.74
N GLN A 87 17.04 14.85 -7.68
CA GLN A 87 17.31 14.48 -6.29
C GLN A 87 16.00 14.29 -5.52
N PRO A 88 15.42 13.07 -5.50
CA PRO A 88 14.12 12.81 -4.88
C PRO A 88 14.05 13.10 -3.38
N SER A 89 15.15 12.91 -2.65
CA SER A 89 15.26 13.22 -1.21
C SER A 89 15.04 14.69 -0.87
N LYS A 90 15.15 15.58 -1.86
CA LYS A 90 14.94 17.03 -1.71
C LYS A 90 13.52 17.49 -2.07
N VAL A 91 12.65 16.53 -2.43
CA VAL A 91 11.31 16.80 -2.90
C VAL A 91 10.32 15.93 -2.13
N ARG A 92 9.29 16.52 -1.57
CA ARG A 92 8.15 15.79 -1.01
C ARG A 92 7.04 15.76 -2.06
N ARG A 93 6.48 14.58 -2.29
CA ARG A 93 5.33 14.39 -3.19
C ARG A 93 4.12 13.96 -2.37
N ALA A 94 3.00 14.56 -2.67
CA ALA A 94 1.68 14.11 -2.26
C ALA A 94 0.78 14.08 -3.50
N ARG A 95 -0.38 13.43 -3.42
CA ARG A 95 -1.35 13.43 -4.52
C ARG A 95 -1.81 14.86 -4.80
N GLY A 96 -1.70 15.30 -6.05
CA GLY A 96 -2.03 16.68 -6.45
C GLY A 96 -1.00 17.74 -6.04
N SER A 97 0.17 17.36 -5.49
CA SER A 97 1.21 18.33 -5.16
C SER A 97 2.63 17.78 -5.23
N LEU A 98 3.57 18.67 -5.52
CA LEU A 98 5.01 18.42 -5.48
C LEU A 98 5.68 19.60 -4.79
N ARG A 99 6.27 19.37 -3.60
CA ARG A 99 6.96 20.40 -2.80
C ARG A 99 8.48 20.23 -2.91
N ILE A 100 9.15 21.29 -3.33
CA ILE A 100 10.61 21.38 -3.31
C ILE A 100 11.03 21.91 -1.94
N GLN A 101 11.69 21.05 -1.14
CA GLN A 101 12.13 21.38 0.23
C GLN A 101 13.57 21.90 0.28
N GLN A 102 14.42 21.45 -0.67
CA GLN A 102 15.81 21.85 -0.81
C GLN A 102 16.16 22.02 -2.29
N HIS A 103 17.24 22.75 -2.57
CA HIS A 103 17.66 23.04 -3.92
C HIS A 103 17.82 21.79 -4.78
N THR A 104 17.00 21.66 -5.82
CA THR A 104 17.04 20.58 -6.82
C THR A 104 16.46 21.08 -8.14
N THR A 105 16.66 20.33 -9.21
CA THR A 105 16.12 20.61 -10.54
C THR A 105 15.22 19.46 -10.97
N ILE A 106 14.03 19.79 -11.47
CA ILE A 106 13.08 18.81 -12.04
C ILE A 106 12.98 19.15 -13.52
N ARG A 107 13.53 18.29 -14.41
CA ARG A 107 13.69 18.63 -15.81
C ARG A 107 13.32 17.54 -16.78
N THR A 108 13.05 17.91 -18.03
CA THR A 108 12.91 16.95 -19.13
C THR A 108 14.25 16.29 -19.48
N ARG A 109 14.21 15.02 -19.87
CA ARG A 109 15.40 14.30 -20.40
C ARG A 109 15.67 14.62 -21.85
N LEU A 110 14.63 14.92 -22.60
CA LEU A 110 14.71 15.34 -24.00
C LEU A 110 14.46 16.85 -24.11
N PRO A 111 14.95 17.52 -25.17
CA PRO A 111 14.61 18.90 -25.47
C PRO A 111 13.08 19.10 -25.56
N ALA A 112 12.60 20.25 -25.12
CA ALA A 112 11.16 20.58 -25.15
C ALA A 112 10.70 21.07 -26.53
N THR A 113 11.06 20.34 -27.56
CA THR A 113 10.86 20.70 -28.98
C THR A 113 9.38 20.86 -29.32
N LYS A 114 8.46 20.10 -28.70
CA LYS A 114 7.03 20.26 -28.97
C LYS A 114 6.52 21.64 -28.55
N ILE A 115 6.96 22.17 -27.41
CA ILE A 115 6.60 23.53 -26.96
C ILE A 115 7.18 24.57 -27.94
N THR A 116 8.48 24.46 -28.24
CA THR A 116 9.18 25.41 -29.09
C THR A 116 8.56 25.49 -30.48
N LYS A 117 8.28 24.34 -31.10
CA LYS A 117 7.65 24.30 -32.44
C LYS A 117 6.23 24.85 -32.44
N ALA A 118 5.41 24.56 -31.42
CA ALA A 118 4.05 25.06 -31.31
C ALA A 118 4.02 26.61 -31.18
N VAL A 119 4.83 27.14 -30.25
CA VAL A 119 4.92 28.59 -30.02
C VAL A 119 5.52 29.34 -31.21
N LYS A 120 6.55 28.80 -31.89
CA LYS A 120 7.05 29.39 -33.15
C LYS A 120 5.96 29.52 -34.22
N ARG A 121 5.06 28.50 -34.28
CA ARG A 121 3.99 28.47 -35.28
C ARG A 121 2.86 29.46 -34.96
N SER A 122 2.38 29.47 -33.71
CA SER A 122 1.26 30.33 -33.29
C SER A 122 1.69 31.78 -33.09
N GLY A 123 2.90 32.01 -32.60
CA GLY A 123 3.36 33.31 -32.09
C GLY A 123 2.81 33.63 -30.69
N GLU A 124 2.07 32.71 -30.07
CA GLU A 124 1.36 32.88 -28.82
C GLU A 124 1.77 31.85 -27.79
N ILE A 125 1.58 32.16 -26.52
CA ILE A 125 1.79 31.22 -25.42
C ILE A 125 0.99 31.67 -24.19
N THR A 126 0.40 30.70 -23.50
CA THR A 126 -0.08 30.84 -22.12
C THR A 126 0.64 29.84 -21.23
N ILE A 127 1.10 30.30 -20.07
CA ILE A 127 1.70 29.47 -19.00
C ILE A 127 0.84 29.62 -17.77
N GLU A 128 0.16 28.56 -17.37
CA GLU A 128 -0.71 28.49 -16.19
C GLU A 128 -0.01 27.69 -15.09
N ILE A 129 0.04 28.21 -13.88
CA ILE A 129 0.66 27.54 -12.75
C ILE A 129 -0.20 27.76 -11.50
N TRP A 130 -0.50 26.68 -10.78
CA TRP A 130 -0.95 26.75 -9.41
C TRP A 130 0.21 26.41 -8.48
N LEU A 131 0.59 27.35 -7.62
CA LEU A 131 1.78 27.24 -6.80
C LEU A 131 1.58 27.85 -5.40
N ARG A 132 2.47 27.43 -4.47
CA ARG A 132 2.63 28.07 -3.16
C ARG A 132 4.13 28.32 -2.94
N SER A 133 4.54 29.55 -2.68
CA SER A 133 5.93 29.87 -2.37
C SER A 133 6.21 29.60 -0.87
N ILE A 134 7.43 29.15 -0.55
CA ILE A 134 7.80 28.91 0.85
C ILE A 134 8.08 30.23 1.58
N ASP A 135 8.63 31.22 0.90
CA ASP A 135 8.89 32.55 1.45
C ASP A 135 8.88 33.64 0.38
N LEU A 136 8.87 34.92 0.81
CA LEU A 136 8.82 36.08 -0.05
C LEU A 136 10.19 36.69 -0.35
N LYS A 137 11.30 36.02 0.05
CA LYS A 137 12.66 36.57 -0.08
C LYS A 137 13.43 35.98 -1.25
N GLN A 138 12.93 34.91 -1.87
CA GLN A 138 13.60 34.27 -3.01
C GLN A 138 13.72 35.25 -4.17
N SER A 139 14.90 35.35 -4.76
CA SER A 139 15.19 36.37 -5.77
C SER A 139 16.17 35.84 -6.81
N GLY A 140 16.39 36.68 -7.85
CA GLY A 140 17.40 36.41 -8.84
C GLY A 140 17.01 36.35 -10.31
N PRO A 141 15.76 36.28 -10.80
CA PRO A 141 14.57 35.63 -10.24
C PRO A 141 14.77 34.12 -10.02
N ALA A 142 14.29 33.61 -8.88
CA ALA A 142 14.28 32.17 -8.58
C ALA A 142 13.34 31.45 -9.56
N ARG A 143 13.78 30.33 -10.13
CA ARG A 143 13.10 29.68 -11.27
C ARG A 143 11.90 28.85 -10.84
N ILE A 144 10.71 29.36 -11.02
CA ILE A 144 9.48 28.56 -10.91
C ILE A 144 9.41 27.60 -12.11
N ILE A 145 9.47 28.15 -13.34
CA ILE A 145 9.54 27.33 -14.57
C ILE A 145 10.46 28.04 -15.58
N THR A 146 11.26 27.25 -16.29
CA THR A 146 12.14 27.79 -17.32
C THR A 146 12.29 26.84 -18.50
N LEU A 147 12.40 27.37 -19.70
CA LEU A 147 12.80 26.69 -20.93
C LEU A 147 14.11 27.36 -21.41
N SER A 148 15.24 26.81 -21.00
CA SER A 148 16.53 27.49 -21.07
C SER A 148 17.69 26.50 -21.28
N GLN A 149 18.86 27.06 -21.58
CA GLN A 149 20.12 26.34 -21.51
C GLN A 149 20.85 26.67 -20.20
N ASP A 150 20.85 27.96 -19.83
CA ASP A 150 21.55 28.49 -18.66
C ASP A 150 20.90 29.80 -18.17
N SER A 151 21.53 30.47 -17.20
CA SER A 151 21.04 31.71 -16.61
C SER A 151 20.94 32.92 -17.57
N SER A 152 21.52 32.85 -18.78
CA SER A 152 21.58 33.92 -19.76
C SER A 152 20.90 33.60 -21.09
N ASN A 153 20.74 32.33 -21.43
CA ASN A 153 20.21 31.85 -22.69
C ASN A 153 18.90 31.05 -22.45
N ARG A 154 17.77 31.62 -22.88
CA ARG A 154 16.45 31.03 -22.66
C ARG A 154 15.47 31.27 -23.78
N ASN A 155 14.44 30.45 -23.87
CA ASN A 155 13.24 30.76 -24.63
C ASN A 155 12.26 31.53 -23.74
N PHE A 156 12.03 31.04 -22.51
CA PHE A 156 11.32 31.77 -21.47
C PHE A 156 11.78 31.39 -20.07
N THR A 157 11.47 32.25 -19.11
CA THR A 157 11.54 31.97 -17.67
C THR A 157 10.43 32.73 -16.96
N LEU A 158 9.72 32.05 -16.07
CA LEU A 158 8.84 32.63 -15.08
C LEU A 158 9.44 32.30 -13.70
N GLY A 159 9.66 33.31 -12.88
CA GLY A 159 10.34 33.13 -11.59
C GLY A 159 9.86 34.14 -10.54
N GLN A 160 10.29 33.89 -9.31
CA GLN A 160 10.05 34.77 -8.17
C GLN A 160 11.21 35.75 -8.01
N ASN A 161 10.90 37.02 -7.77
CA ASN A 161 11.86 38.06 -7.43
C ASN A 161 11.36 38.86 -6.21
N GLY A 162 11.73 38.39 -5.02
CA GLY A 162 11.14 38.87 -3.78
C GLY A 162 9.63 38.57 -3.72
N ASN A 163 8.84 39.60 -3.52
CA ASN A 163 7.36 39.53 -3.43
C ASN A 163 6.64 39.73 -4.78
N GLN A 164 7.37 39.55 -5.90
CA GLN A 164 6.85 39.71 -7.25
C GLN A 164 7.15 38.50 -8.13
N PHE A 165 6.34 38.27 -9.13
CA PHE A 165 6.63 37.39 -10.26
C PHE A 165 7.34 38.15 -11.36
N ASN A 166 8.34 37.54 -12.01
CA ASN A 166 9.07 38.12 -13.14
C ASN A 166 9.09 37.12 -14.30
N VAL A 167 8.65 37.59 -15.48
CA VAL A 167 8.63 36.77 -16.69
C VAL A 167 9.59 37.35 -17.71
N ARG A 168 10.46 36.51 -18.28
CA ARG A 168 11.38 36.80 -19.37
C ARG A 168 11.07 35.89 -20.53
N LEU A 169 10.87 36.45 -21.70
CA LEU A 169 10.57 35.68 -22.91
C LEU A 169 11.38 36.21 -24.08
N ARG A 170 12.07 35.32 -24.77
CA ARG A 170 12.88 35.63 -25.93
C ARG A 170 12.01 35.88 -27.16
N THR A 171 12.26 36.99 -27.86
CA THR A 171 11.71 37.32 -29.16
C THR A 171 12.80 37.85 -30.07
N THR A 172 12.48 38.13 -31.33
CA THR A 172 13.44 38.78 -32.26
C THR A 172 13.93 40.15 -31.79
N ASP A 173 13.17 40.83 -30.93
CA ASP A 173 13.43 42.18 -30.44
C ASP A 173 13.90 42.22 -28.98
N THR A 174 14.01 41.04 -28.31
CA THR A 174 14.61 40.95 -26.99
C THR A 174 15.99 40.29 -27.08
N ASN A 175 16.81 40.45 -26.04
CA ASN A 175 18.10 39.76 -25.98
C ASN A 175 17.95 38.27 -25.64
N ASN A 176 19.02 37.49 -25.65
CA ASN A 176 19.01 36.06 -25.34
C ASN A 176 18.52 35.76 -23.93
N ASN A 177 18.57 36.73 -23.01
CA ASN A 177 18.06 36.63 -21.64
C ASN A 177 16.55 37.00 -21.55
N GLY A 178 15.86 37.31 -22.68
CA GLY A 178 14.47 37.68 -22.71
C GLY A 178 14.15 39.04 -22.06
N LEU A 179 15.11 40.01 -22.15
CA LEU A 179 14.87 41.38 -21.67
C LEU A 179 14.46 42.29 -22.80
N PRO A 180 13.54 43.23 -22.54
CA PRO A 180 12.91 43.61 -21.25
C PRO A 180 11.92 42.60 -20.74
N SER A 181 11.85 42.43 -19.40
CA SER A 181 10.93 41.53 -18.72
C SER A 181 9.58 42.21 -18.40
N LEU A 182 8.61 41.37 -18.06
CA LEU A 182 7.36 41.75 -17.38
C LEU A 182 7.40 41.32 -15.93
N SER A 183 7.17 42.22 -14.97
CA SER A 183 7.02 41.90 -13.56
C SER A 183 5.59 42.17 -13.11
N SER A 184 5.08 41.38 -12.18
CA SER A 184 3.80 41.67 -11.50
C SER A 184 3.92 42.94 -10.64
N ASN A 185 2.80 43.43 -10.14
CA ASN A 185 2.79 44.54 -9.18
C ASN A 185 3.57 44.14 -7.91
N PRO A 186 4.15 45.09 -7.14
CA PRO A 186 4.70 44.84 -5.84
C PRO A 186 3.70 44.14 -4.89
N ASN A 187 4.14 43.26 -4.03
CA ASN A 187 3.32 42.50 -3.08
C ASN A 187 2.24 41.60 -3.72
N SER A 188 2.43 41.22 -4.98
CA SER A 188 1.51 40.31 -5.69
C SER A 188 1.70 38.83 -5.34
N LEU A 189 2.85 38.46 -4.78
CA LEU A 189 3.17 37.10 -4.35
C LEU A 189 2.85 36.96 -2.86
N SER A 190 2.15 35.88 -2.50
CA SER A 190 1.86 35.49 -1.13
C SER A 190 2.32 34.04 -0.87
N GLN A 191 2.30 33.62 0.37
CA GLN A 191 2.56 32.22 0.74
C GLN A 191 1.30 31.33 0.60
N ASN A 192 0.16 31.89 0.23
CA ASN A 192 -1.06 31.16 -0.07
C ASN A 192 -1.02 30.51 -1.46
N LEU A 193 -1.90 29.53 -1.68
CA LEU A 193 -2.07 28.94 -3.01
C LEU A 193 -2.47 30.02 -4.00
N THR A 194 -1.67 30.16 -5.05
CA THR A 194 -1.81 31.24 -6.03
C THR A 194 -2.00 30.66 -7.42
N HIS A 195 -3.04 31.09 -8.13
CA HIS A 195 -3.20 30.87 -9.56
C HIS A 195 -2.45 31.95 -10.32
N LEU A 196 -1.38 31.59 -10.98
CA LEU A 196 -0.52 32.48 -11.76
C LEU A 196 -0.64 32.12 -13.24
N VAL A 197 -1.03 33.09 -14.08
CA VAL A 197 -1.09 32.90 -15.54
C VAL A 197 -0.30 34.01 -16.23
N TYR A 198 0.61 33.60 -17.11
CA TYR A 198 1.27 34.49 -18.06
C TYR A 198 0.73 34.25 -19.45
N VAL A 199 0.32 35.33 -20.15
CA VAL A 199 -0.18 35.28 -21.52
C VAL A 199 0.69 36.15 -22.40
N ARG A 200 1.02 35.68 -23.61
CA ARG A 200 1.57 36.49 -24.72
C ARG A 200 0.72 36.30 -25.95
N GLN A 201 0.20 37.40 -26.46
CA GLN A 201 -0.53 37.47 -27.71
C GLN A 201 0.42 37.62 -28.90
N LYS A 202 -0.08 37.24 -30.09
CA LYS A 202 0.69 37.34 -31.35
C LYS A 202 1.15 38.77 -31.70
N ASN A 203 0.39 39.78 -31.28
CA ASN A 203 0.71 41.22 -31.46
C ASN A 203 1.83 41.70 -30.49
N GLY A 204 2.27 40.87 -29.55
CA GLY A 204 3.31 41.23 -28.59
C GLY A 204 2.78 41.77 -27.25
N GLN A 205 1.48 41.85 -27.06
CA GLN A 205 0.91 42.18 -25.75
C GLN A 205 1.18 41.02 -24.79
N THR A 206 1.73 41.33 -23.63
CA THR A 206 2.02 40.37 -22.57
C THR A 206 1.28 40.75 -21.30
N GLN A 207 0.76 39.73 -20.57
CA GLN A 207 -0.09 39.93 -19.41
C GLN A 207 0.23 38.94 -18.32
N ILE A 208 0.18 39.36 -17.06
CA ILE A 208 0.19 38.49 -15.87
C ILE A 208 -1.15 38.59 -15.18
N TYR A 209 -1.79 37.43 -14.93
CA TYR A 209 -2.99 37.30 -14.13
C TYR A 209 -2.63 36.58 -12.83
N ILE A 210 -3.27 37.02 -11.74
CA ILE A 210 -3.15 36.43 -10.42
C ILE A 210 -4.54 36.19 -9.88
N ASN A 211 -4.83 34.93 -9.50
CA ASN A 211 -6.13 34.50 -8.98
C ASN A 211 -7.31 34.95 -9.90
N GLY A 212 -7.15 34.72 -11.22
CA GLY A 212 -8.14 35.01 -12.21
C GLY A 212 -8.19 36.48 -12.68
N HIS A 213 -7.50 37.42 -12.03
CA HIS A 213 -7.57 38.84 -12.30
C HIS A 213 -6.29 39.38 -12.97
N LEU A 214 -6.44 40.31 -13.93
CA LEU A 214 -5.30 40.95 -14.56
C LEU A 214 -4.53 41.79 -13.54
N ASN A 215 -3.24 41.44 -13.36
CA ASN A 215 -2.35 42.11 -12.42
C ASN A 215 -1.45 43.14 -13.10
N GLN A 216 -0.85 42.76 -14.25
CA GLN A 216 0.06 43.64 -14.98
C GLN A 216 0.07 43.29 -16.47
N GLN A 217 0.31 44.30 -17.33
CA GLN A 217 0.47 44.10 -18.77
C GLN A 217 1.57 45.00 -19.36
N LYS A 218 2.18 44.54 -20.46
CA LYS A 218 3.24 45.30 -21.18
C LYS A 218 3.31 44.88 -22.63
N GLN A 219 3.61 45.83 -23.49
CA GLN A 219 3.97 45.55 -24.88
C GLN A 219 5.42 45.11 -24.98
N ILE A 220 5.67 43.89 -25.45
CA ILE A 220 7.01 43.36 -25.75
C ILE A 220 7.01 42.90 -27.20
N SER A 221 7.65 43.68 -28.04
CA SER A 221 7.67 43.48 -29.52
C SER A 221 8.46 42.25 -29.94
N GLY A 222 8.45 41.95 -31.23
CA GLY A 222 9.15 40.82 -31.85
C GLY A 222 8.35 39.52 -31.83
N LYS A 223 8.88 38.49 -32.48
CA LYS A 223 8.29 37.15 -32.61
C LYS A 223 9.15 36.08 -31.95
N PRO A 224 8.56 35.03 -31.40
CA PRO A 224 9.31 33.92 -30.77
C PRO A 224 9.94 32.95 -31.78
N THR A 225 10.15 33.39 -33.04
CA THR A 225 10.71 32.55 -34.13
C THR A 225 12.17 32.16 -33.90
N ASN A 226 12.88 32.91 -33.06
CA ASN A 226 14.28 32.72 -32.70
C ASN A 226 14.45 31.81 -31.47
N TRP A 227 13.40 31.14 -31.01
CA TRP A 227 13.51 30.16 -29.92
C TRP A 227 14.40 28.99 -30.32
N ASN A 228 15.15 28.48 -29.38
CA ASN A 228 16.05 27.35 -29.60
C ASN A 228 15.32 26.01 -29.28
N ASP A 229 15.36 25.08 -30.23
CA ASP A 229 14.67 23.78 -30.15
C ASP A 229 15.39 22.74 -29.26
N THR A 230 16.64 23.03 -28.84
CA THR A 230 17.44 22.12 -28.01
C THR A 230 17.33 22.37 -26.51
N TYR A 231 16.58 23.39 -26.10
CA TYR A 231 16.45 23.73 -24.69
C TYR A 231 15.50 22.80 -23.96
N HIS A 232 15.78 22.59 -22.68
CA HIS A 232 15.03 21.72 -21.79
C HIS A 232 14.08 22.53 -20.92
N LEU A 233 12.91 21.95 -20.63
CA LEU A 233 12.00 22.47 -19.63
C LEU A 233 12.45 22.04 -18.24
N ALA A 234 12.46 22.98 -17.29
CA ALA A 234 12.80 22.71 -15.90
C ALA A 234 11.88 23.45 -14.93
N LEU A 235 11.65 22.84 -13.78
CA LEU A 235 10.97 23.39 -12.62
C LEU A 235 11.93 23.48 -11.43
N GLY A 236 11.74 24.49 -10.60
CA GLY A 236 12.41 24.62 -9.29
C GLY A 236 13.84 25.13 -9.34
N ASN A 237 14.49 25.17 -10.52
CA ASN A 237 15.83 25.71 -10.66
C ASN A 237 16.18 25.96 -12.14
N GLU A 238 17.27 26.66 -12.38
CA GLU A 238 17.95 26.72 -13.66
C GLU A 238 18.67 25.39 -13.95
N LEU A 239 18.85 25.04 -15.22
CA LEU A 239 19.65 23.87 -15.62
C LEU A 239 21.08 23.92 -15.12
N SER A 240 21.64 25.12 -14.98
CA SER A 240 22.99 25.38 -14.39
C SER A 240 22.96 25.44 -12.85
N GLU A 241 21.84 25.12 -12.21
CA GLU A 241 21.62 25.01 -10.75
C GLU A 241 21.83 26.31 -9.94
N GLY A 242 21.99 27.47 -10.59
CA GLY A 242 22.31 28.75 -9.94
C GLY A 242 21.08 29.59 -9.53
N ARG A 243 19.84 29.13 -9.67
CA ARG A 243 18.62 29.94 -9.46
C ARG A 243 17.48 29.14 -8.81
N PRO A 244 17.74 28.52 -7.64
CA PRO A 244 16.73 27.66 -7.00
C PRO A 244 15.50 28.43 -6.56
N TRP A 245 14.36 27.74 -6.64
CA TRP A 245 13.10 28.17 -6.07
C TRP A 245 12.57 27.06 -5.14
N LEU A 246 12.06 27.46 -3.99
CA LEU A 246 11.45 26.57 -3.00
C LEU A 246 9.98 26.88 -2.87
N GLY A 247 9.14 25.85 -2.93
CA GLY A 247 7.70 25.97 -2.90
C GLY A 247 7.00 24.70 -3.35
N SER A 248 5.69 24.76 -3.49
CA SER A 248 4.87 23.65 -3.96
C SER A 248 4.23 23.96 -5.30
N TYR A 249 4.19 22.97 -6.19
CA TYR A 249 3.40 22.97 -7.42
C TYR A 249 2.17 22.11 -7.23
N HIS A 250 1.06 22.59 -7.75
CA HIS A 250 -0.21 21.85 -7.77
C HIS A 250 -0.70 21.60 -9.20
N LEU A 251 -0.42 22.51 -10.13
CA LEU A 251 -0.68 22.35 -11.55
C LEU A 251 0.30 23.20 -12.36
N VAL A 252 0.76 22.68 -13.49
CA VAL A 252 1.48 23.44 -14.53
C VAL A 252 0.93 23.05 -15.88
N ALA A 253 0.42 24.03 -16.63
CA ALA A 253 -0.07 23.83 -18.00
C ALA A 253 0.54 24.87 -18.94
N ILE A 254 0.82 24.46 -20.19
CA ILE A 254 1.32 25.35 -21.25
C ILE A 254 0.43 25.17 -22.47
N TYR A 255 -0.02 26.30 -23.04
CA TYR A 255 -0.90 26.38 -24.21
C TYR A 255 -0.18 27.13 -25.34
N ASN A 256 -0.49 26.82 -26.59
CA ASN A 256 0.02 27.54 -27.79
C ASN A 256 -0.93 28.62 -28.28
N SER A 257 -1.86 29.05 -27.44
CA SER A 257 -2.77 30.16 -27.66
C SER A 257 -2.69 31.21 -26.55
N ALA A 258 -3.14 32.39 -26.81
CA ALA A 258 -3.35 33.43 -25.81
C ALA A 258 -4.77 33.31 -25.23
N LEU A 259 -4.88 32.72 -24.03
CA LEU A 259 -6.16 32.56 -23.33
C LEU A 259 -6.78 33.93 -23.03
N SER A 260 -8.11 34.02 -23.18
CA SER A 260 -8.87 35.24 -22.86
C SER A 260 -9.00 35.46 -21.34
N THR A 261 -9.33 36.65 -20.92
CA THR A 261 -9.61 36.99 -19.51
C THR A 261 -10.71 36.12 -18.94
N GLU A 262 -11.76 35.85 -19.71
CA GLU A 262 -12.89 35.01 -19.32
C GLU A 262 -12.44 33.54 -19.11
N GLN A 263 -11.64 33.01 -20.03
CA GLN A 263 -11.08 31.68 -19.92
C GLN A 263 -10.17 31.54 -18.68
N ILE A 264 -9.35 32.54 -18.38
CA ILE A 264 -8.47 32.53 -17.20
C ILE A 264 -9.28 32.63 -15.92
N LEU A 265 -10.31 33.46 -15.87
CA LEU A 265 -11.23 33.56 -14.72
C LEU A 265 -11.97 32.23 -14.51
N GLN A 266 -12.44 31.63 -15.58
CA GLN A 266 -13.08 30.32 -15.54
C GLN A 266 -12.12 29.23 -15.01
N LYS A 267 -10.85 29.18 -15.50
CA LYS A 267 -9.82 28.27 -14.99
C LYS A 267 -9.50 28.50 -13.51
N PHE A 268 -9.49 29.73 -13.06
CA PHE A 268 -9.35 30.06 -11.64
C PHE A 268 -10.54 29.55 -10.81
N GLN A 269 -11.77 29.77 -11.28
CA GLN A 269 -12.99 29.26 -10.62
C GLN A 269 -13.08 27.73 -10.61
N ILE A 270 -12.57 27.11 -11.66
CA ILE A 270 -12.43 25.67 -11.77
C ILE A 270 -11.45 25.12 -10.68
N GLY A 271 -10.40 25.85 -10.35
CA GLY A 271 -9.40 25.40 -9.38
C GLY A 271 -8.44 24.37 -9.99
N ILE A 272 -7.77 23.57 -9.15
CA ILE A 272 -6.73 22.62 -9.56
C ILE A 272 -7.25 21.21 -9.90
N ASP A 273 -8.53 20.94 -9.74
CA ASP A 273 -9.10 19.60 -9.83
C ASP A 273 -9.57 19.23 -11.25
N PRO A 274 -9.43 17.94 -11.65
CA PRO A 274 -9.96 17.47 -12.94
C PRO A 274 -11.49 17.52 -13.00
N PRO A 275 -12.08 17.69 -14.18
CA PRO A 275 -13.52 17.87 -14.37
C PRO A 275 -14.36 16.62 -14.10
N GLU A 276 -13.78 15.43 -14.12
CA GLU A 276 -14.49 14.15 -13.97
C GLU A 276 -15.34 14.01 -12.69
N ASN A 277 -15.14 14.90 -11.71
CA ASN A 277 -15.84 14.85 -10.42
C ASN A 277 -16.93 15.94 -10.22
N ARG A 278 -17.30 16.74 -11.25
CA ARG A 278 -18.13 17.94 -11.02
C ARG A 278 -19.62 17.70 -11.11
N ASP A 279 -20.06 16.97 -12.12
CA ASP A 279 -21.49 16.85 -12.41
C ASP A 279 -22.21 15.82 -11.52
N ASN A 280 -21.45 14.89 -10.93
CA ASN A 280 -21.98 13.90 -9.98
C ASN A 280 -22.16 14.41 -8.53
N ILE A 281 -21.60 15.59 -8.19
CA ILE A 281 -21.54 16.02 -6.78
C ILE A 281 -22.80 16.82 -6.36
N THR A 282 -23.49 17.49 -7.27
CA THR A 282 -24.56 18.44 -6.93
C THR A 282 -25.98 17.87 -6.93
N ASN A 283 -26.26 16.74 -7.61
CA ASN A 283 -27.60 16.16 -7.74
C ASN A 283 -27.61 14.65 -7.36
N ARG A 284 -27.20 14.31 -6.16
CA ARG A 284 -27.15 12.93 -5.71
C ARG A 284 -28.49 12.43 -5.18
N SER A 285 -28.84 11.19 -5.53
CA SER A 285 -29.95 10.47 -4.90
C SER A 285 -29.67 10.24 -3.40
N PRO A 286 -30.65 9.89 -2.57
CA PRO A 286 -30.39 9.55 -1.16
C PRO A 286 -29.32 8.47 -0.98
N SER A 287 -29.34 7.40 -1.76
CA SER A 287 -28.31 6.35 -1.75
C SER A 287 -26.93 6.85 -2.15
N ASP A 288 -26.85 7.79 -3.12
CA ASP A 288 -25.57 8.37 -3.53
C ASP A 288 -24.98 9.31 -2.46
N ARG A 289 -25.81 9.88 -1.58
CA ARG A 289 -25.35 10.72 -0.44
C ARG A 289 -24.79 9.86 0.68
N GLU A 290 -25.36 8.69 0.89
CA GLU A 290 -24.85 7.67 1.83
C GLU A 290 -23.47 7.19 1.36
N SER A 291 -23.35 6.74 0.12
CA SER A 291 -22.05 6.35 -0.46
C SER A 291 -21.04 7.49 -0.45
N PHE A 292 -21.49 8.74 -0.66
CA PHE A 292 -20.57 9.89 -0.60
C PHE A 292 -20.01 10.13 0.79
N PHE A 293 -20.79 9.93 1.83
CA PHE A 293 -20.28 10.01 3.20
C PHE A 293 -19.22 8.94 3.43
N ASP A 294 -19.53 7.68 3.14
CA ASP A 294 -18.63 6.55 3.41
C ASP A 294 -17.36 6.60 2.57
N GLU A 295 -17.47 6.91 1.27
CA GLU A 295 -16.33 6.85 0.35
C GLU A 295 -15.46 8.11 0.35
N GLU A 296 -16.04 9.28 0.67
CA GLU A 296 -15.36 10.55 0.46
C GLU A 296 -15.18 11.38 1.75
N ILE A 297 -16.16 11.38 2.66
CA ILE A 297 -16.14 12.22 3.86
C ILE A 297 -15.44 11.50 5.02
N VAL A 298 -15.81 10.25 5.28
CA VAL A 298 -15.20 9.46 6.36
C VAL A 298 -13.67 9.39 6.23
N PRO A 299 -13.08 9.18 5.04
CA PRO A 299 -11.63 9.24 4.89
C PRO A 299 -11.01 10.61 5.20
N ILE A 300 -11.73 11.71 4.93
CA ILE A 300 -11.26 13.06 5.27
C ILE A 300 -11.24 13.23 6.79
N LEU A 301 -12.35 12.89 7.46
CA LEU A 301 -12.46 12.96 8.92
C LEU A 301 -11.39 12.10 9.59
N SER A 302 -11.25 10.84 9.18
CA SER A 302 -10.27 9.89 9.73
C SER A 302 -8.84 10.36 9.58
N ARG A 303 -8.51 10.91 8.41
CA ARG A 303 -7.14 11.34 8.10
C ARG A 303 -6.74 12.63 8.77
N HIS A 304 -7.67 13.58 8.92
CA HIS A 304 -7.34 14.95 9.31
C HIS A 304 -7.91 15.38 10.66
N CYS A 305 -8.95 14.70 11.18
CA CYS A 305 -9.70 15.15 12.34
C CYS A 305 -9.60 14.20 13.54
N LEU A 306 -9.79 12.89 13.32
CA LEU A 306 -10.01 11.92 14.39
C LEU A 306 -8.80 11.65 15.27
N GLU A 307 -7.59 12.03 14.87
CA GLU A 307 -6.43 11.94 15.75
C GLU A 307 -6.58 12.79 17.02
N CYS A 308 -7.26 13.95 16.91
CA CYS A 308 -7.46 14.91 17.99
C CYS A 308 -8.92 14.98 18.45
N HIS A 309 -9.88 14.60 17.61
CA HIS A 309 -11.31 14.73 17.83
C HIS A 309 -12.00 13.36 17.75
N ASP A 310 -11.45 12.38 18.46
CA ASP A 310 -12.07 11.08 18.70
C ASP A 310 -12.57 10.97 20.14
N THR A 311 -13.27 9.89 20.48
CA THR A 311 -13.81 9.66 21.82
C THR A 311 -12.74 9.69 22.91
N SER A 312 -11.50 9.30 22.59
CA SER A 312 -10.40 9.19 23.56
C SER A 312 -9.66 10.51 23.78
N THR A 313 -9.48 11.32 22.75
CA THR A 313 -8.74 12.61 22.84
C THR A 313 -9.65 13.81 23.07
N ASN A 314 -10.81 13.82 22.45
CA ASN A 314 -11.89 14.82 22.64
C ASN A 314 -11.42 16.28 22.80
N TYR A 315 -10.37 16.69 22.05
CA TYR A 315 -9.85 18.05 22.13
C TYR A 315 -10.90 19.07 21.67
N GLY A 316 -11.06 20.12 22.47
CA GLY A 316 -12.08 21.14 22.23
C GLY A 316 -13.49 20.66 22.51
N GLU A 317 -13.67 19.64 23.37
CA GLU A 317 -14.97 19.02 23.66
C GLU A 317 -15.66 18.49 22.38
N LEU A 318 -14.88 18.09 21.39
CA LEU A 318 -15.34 17.68 20.08
C LEU A 318 -14.92 16.24 19.75
N ASP A 319 -15.91 15.39 19.52
CA ASP A 319 -15.73 14.03 19.04
C ASP A 319 -16.44 13.88 17.68
N LEU A 320 -15.66 13.72 16.62
CA LEU A 320 -16.10 13.51 15.23
C LEU A 320 -16.05 12.03 14.82
N SER A 321 -15.75 11.12 15.76
CA SER A 321 -15.73 9.69 15.46
C SER A 321 -17.11 9.05 15.58
N GLN A 322 -18.04 9.67 16.32
CA GLN A 322 -19.38 9.15 16.54
C GLN A 322 -20.46 10.09 16.01
N LYS A 323 -21.48 9.52 15.37
CA LYS A 323 -22.63 10.25 14.84
C LYS A 323 -23.32 11.12 15.90
N SER A 324 -23.55 10.58 17.09
CA SER A 324 -24.26 11.24 18.18
C SER A 324 -23.55 12.50 18.69
N THR A 325 -22.21 12.53 18.64
CA THR A 325 -21.38 13.64 19.13
C THR A 325 -21.00 14.64 18.04
N ALA A 326 -20.89 14.19 16.79
CA ALA A 326 -20.52 15.06 15.66
C ALA A 326 -21.52 16.20 15.41
N TYR A 327 -22.79 16.04 15.81
CA TYR A 327 -23.83 17.08 15.71
C TYR A 327 -24.00 17.87 17.01
N SER A 328 -23.16 17.65 18.00
CA SER A 328 -23.23 18.34 19.28
C SER A 328 -22.69 19.78 19.20
N LEU A 329 -22.65 20.45 20.34
CA LEU A 329 -22.04 21.76 20.47
C LEU A 329 -20.59 21.61 20.95
N SER A 330 -19.68 22.35 20.34
CA SER A 330 -18.32 22.55 20.85
C SER A 330 -18.20 24.01 21.27
N TYR A 331 -17.84 24.26 22.54
CA TYR A 331 -17.83 25.60 23.16
C TYR A 331 -19.12 26.39 22.89
N GLY A 332 -20.27 25.72 22.95
CA GLY A 332 -21.58 26.34 22.76
C GLY A 332 -21.94 26.70 21.31
N GLN A 333 -21.11 26.31 20.32
CA GLN A 333 -21.39 26.49 18.90
C GLN A 333 -21.70 25.16 18.21
N PRO A 334 -22.66 25.09 17.30
CA PRO A 334 -22.98 23.86 16.59
C PRO A 334 -21.82 23.46 15.64
N VAL A 335 -21.36 22.22 15.77
CA VAL A 335 -20.25 21.69 14.98
C VAL A 335 -20.65 21.52 13.52
N ILE A 336 -21.77 20.85 13.29
CA ILE A 336 -22.34 20.59 11.96
C ILE A 336 -23.80 21.02 11.97
N ILE A 337 -24.16 21.92 11.07
CA ILE A 337 -25.56 22.30 10.82
C ILE A 337 -25.92 21.77 9.44
N PRO A 338 -26.76 20.72 9.33
CA PRO A 338 -27.20 20.23 8.05
C PRO A 338 -27.76 21.34 7.15
N HIS A 339 -27.36 21.34 5.87
CA HIS A 339 -27.70 22.33 4.85
C HIS A 339 -27.12 23.75 5.05
N GLN A 340 -26.27 23.98 6.06
CA GLN A 340 -25.75 25.30 6.40
C GLN A 340 -24.25 25.25 6.70
N SER A 341 -23.43 25.04 5.68
CA SER A 341 -21.96 24.99 5.85
C SER A 341 -21.42 26.32 6.42
N ALA A 342 -21.93 27.47 5.97
CA ALA A 342 -21.46 28.78 6.41
C ALA A 342 -21.62 29.03 7.93
N ASP A 343 -22.55 28.34 8.59
CA ASP A 343 -22.79 28.43 10.02
C ASP A 343 -22.18 27.29 10.83
N SER A 344 -21.75 26.21 10.17
CA SER A 344 -21.11 25.03 10.78
C SER A 344 -19.69 25.35 11.24
N LEU A 345 -19.38 25.08 12.53
CA LEU A 345 -18.03 25.31 13.09
C LEU A 345 -16.97 24.50 12.34
N LEU A 346 -17.27 23.25 12.01
CA LEU A 346 -16.37 22.38 11.24
C LEU A 346 -15.91 23.02 9.94
N TRP A 347 -16.87 23.59 9.15
CA TRP A 347 -16.55 24.26 7.90
C TRP A 347 -15.70 25.51 8.13
N LYS A 348 -16.09 26.38 9.06
CA LYS A 348 -15.35 27.61 9.38
C LYS A 348 -13.89 27.30 9.75
N ALA A 349 -13.65 26.29 10.58
CA ALA A 349 -12.33 25.91 11.01
C ALA A 349 -11.43 25.45 9.85
N VAL A 350 -11.97 24.67 8.91
CA VAL A 350 -11.18 24.17 7.75
C VAL A 350 -11.09 25.20 6.62
N GLU A 351 -12.12 26.04 6.42
CA GLU A 351 -12.13 27.09 5.38
C GLU A 351 -10.99 28.09 5.59
N PHE A 352 -10.79 28.52 6.83
CA PHE A 352 -9.79 29.51 7.20
C PHE A 352 -8.43 28.91 7.60
N ASP A 353 -8.20 27.64 7.32
CA ASP A 353 -6.96 26.90 7.65
C ASP A 353 -6.62 26.92 9.17
N GLN A 354 -7.63 27.06 10.04
CA GLN A 354 -7.46 26.96 11.49
C GLN A 354 -7.32 25.52 11.96
N MET A 355 -7.86 24.56 11.20
CA MET A 355 -7.74 23.12 11.41
C MET A 355 -7.32 22.43 10.10
N PRO A 356 -6.50 21.40 10.21
CA PRO A 356 -5.86 20.80 11.38
C PRO A 356 -4.78 21.71 12.00
N LEU A 357 -4.76 21.81 13.33
CA LEU A 357 -3.79 22.63 14.06
C LEU A 357 -2.36 22.09 13.90
N ASP A 358 -1.38 22.98 13.67
CA ASP A 358 0.04 22.65 13.50
C ASP A 358 0.36 21.61 12.40
N ARG A 359 -0.55 21.44 11.44
CA ARG A 359 -0.41 20.55 10.32
C ARG A 359 -0.65 21.25 8.98
N GLU A 360 -0.36 20.55 7.86
CA GLU A 360 -0.70 21.07 6.54
C GLU A 360 -2.22 21.21 6.40
N PRO A 361 -2.72 22.32 5.87
CA PRO A 361 -4.14 22.50 5.60
C PRO A 361 -4.72 21.39 4.73
N ILE A 362 -5.99 21.07 4.95
CA ILE A 362 -6.75 20.14 4.10
C ILE A 362 -6.77 20.67 2.65
N SER A 363 -6.67 19.78 1.67
CA SER A 363 -6.69 20.15 0.26
C SER A 363 -7.99 20.88 -0.13
N HIS A 364 -7.95 21.73 -1.15
CA HIS A 364 -9.15 22.41 -1.62
C HIS A 364 -10.26 21.46 -2.07
N LEU A 365 -9.89 20.31 -2.64
CA LEU A 365 -10.85 19.27 -3.02
C LEU A 365 -11.54 18.68 -1.79
N GLU A 366 -10.78 18.30 -0.76
CA GLU A 366 -11.34 17.77 0.47
C GLU A 366 -12.20 18.81 1.20
N LYS A 367 -11.77 20.07 1.25
CA LYS A 367 -12.61 21.19 1.77
C LYS A 367 -13.93 21.29 1.01
N ARG A 368 -13.87 21.24 -0.32
CA ARG A 368 -15.07 21.29 -1.16
C ARG A 368 -15.99 20.11 -0.89
N LYS A 369 -15.47 18.90 -0.74
CA LYS A 369 -16.24 17.71 -0.40
C LYS A 369 -16.96 17.88 0.94
N LEU A 370 -16.26 18.34 1.97
CA LEU A 370 -16.85 18.64 3.28
C LEU A 370 -17.98 19.68 3.17
N LYS A 371 -17.75 20.77 2.42
CA LYS A 371 -18.77 21.80 2.20
C LYS A 371 -20.02 21.23 1.54
N ILE A 372 -19.84 20.50 0.43
CA ILE A 372 -20.94 19.90 -0.32
C ILE A 372 -21.71 18.89 0.54
N TRP A 373 -21.03 18.09 1.31
CA TRP A 373 -21.64 17.13 2.25
C TRP A 373 -22.54 17.86 3.25
N ILE A 374 -22.04 18.92 3.89
CA ILE A 374 -22.83 19.71 4.84
C ILE A 374 -24.04 20.36 4.14
N ASP A 375 -23.83 20.98 2.98
CA ASP A 375 -24.90 21.66 2.22
C ASP A 375 -25.95 20.68 1.68
N GLN A 376 -25.61 19.40 1.46
CA GLN A 376 -26.54 18.33 1.07
C GLN A 376 -27.27 17.66 2.24
N GLY A 377 -27.07 18.14 3.47
CA GLY A 377 -27.75 17.66 4.65
C GLY A 377 -26.90 16.86 5.61
N ALA A 378 -25.59 16.80 5.37
CA ALA A 378 -24.61 16.12 6.24
C ALA A 378 -25.02 14.68 6.58
N VAL A 379 -25.42 13.88 5.57
CA VAL A 379 -25.86 12.50 5.77
C VAL A 379 -24.72 11.70 6.43
N TRP A 380 -25.04 10.97 7.50
CA TRP A 380 -24.10 10.17 8.28
C TRP A 380 -24.63 8.76 8.42
N THR A 381 -23.93 7.77 7.88
CA THR A 381 -24.42 6.39 7.68
C THR A 381 -24.02 5.43 8.79
N THR A 382 -22.82 5.62 9.37
CA THR A 382 -22.27 4.75 10.42
C THR A 382 -22.48 5.36 11.81
N GLU A 383 -22.67 4.56 12.84
CA GLU A 383 -22.70 5.08 14.21
C GLU A 383 -21.31 5.51 14.68
N GLU A 384 -20.27 4.84 14.20
CA GLU A 384 -18.89 5.04 14.62
C GLU A 384 -17.94 4.91 13.43
N ILE A 385 -16.97 5.83 13.32
CA ILE A 385 -15.92 5.80 12.30
C ILE A 385 -14.67 5.17 12.90
N ASP A 386 -14.25 4.02 12.36
CA ASP A 386 -12.97 3.41 12.72
C ASP A 386 -11.82 4.04 11.92
N PRO A 387 -10.92 4.83 12.55
CA PRO A 387 -9.87 5.54 11.82
C PRO A 387 -8.94 4.61 11.04
N LEU A 388 -8.69 3.39 11.51
CA LEU A 388 -7.78 2.47 10.83
C LEU A 388 -8.37 1.83 9.59
N ALA A 389 -9.68 1.67 9.51
CA ALA A 389 -10.34 1.23 8.27
C ALA A 389 -10.12 2.25 7.12
N HIS A 390 -9.74 3.48 7.45
CA HIS A 390 -9.59 4.58 6.49
C HIS A 390 -8.14 5.10 6.33
N ASN A 391 -7.17 4.51 7.02
CA ASN A 391 -5.75 4.91 6.94
C ASN A 391 -5.05 4.47 5.66
N PHE A 392 -5.63 3.52 4.93
CA PHE A 392 -5.10 3.14 3.63
C PHE A 392 -5.60 4.12 2.58
N ASP A 393 -4.68 4.74 1.84
CA ASP A 393 -5.01 5.59 0.70
C ASP A 393 -6.04 4.85 -0.18
N GLN A 394 -7.15 5.50 -0.50
CA GLN A 394 -8.34 4.96 -1.19
C GLN A 394 -8.09 4.36 -2.58
N LYS A 395 -6.86 4.34 -3.04
CA LYS A 395 -6.41 3.63 -4.23
C LYS A 395 -5.50 2.47 -3.89
N VAL A 396 -5.85 1.73 -2.86
CA VAL A 396 -5.46 0.33 -2.84
C VAL A 396 -6.35 -0.33 -3.90
N ASP A 397 -5.79 -0.59 -5.08
CA ASP A 397 -6.46 -1.42 -6.06
C ASP A 397 -6.94 -2.68 -5.35
N ILE A 398 -8.25 -2.88 -5.34
CA ILE A 398 -8.86 -4.04 -4.66
C ILE A 398 -8.43 -5.33 -5.38
N ASN A 399 -7.98 -5.20 -6.63
CA ASN A 399 -7.59 -6.28 -7.52
C ASN A 399 -6.07 -6.33 -7.73
N TRP A 400 -5.33 -6.68 -6.69
CA TRP A 400 -3.89 -6.82 -6.82
C TRP A 400 -3.51 -8.18 -7.41
N VAL A 401 -2.85 -8.15 -8.56
CA VAL A 401 -2.10 -9.33 -9.06
C VAL A 401 -0.86 -9.48 -8.19
N ARG A 402 -0.75 -10.60 -7.45
CA ARG A 402 0.41 -10.87 -6.60
C ARG A 402 1.14 -12.15 -7.02
N ARG A 403 2.47 -12.16 -6.92
CA ARG A 403 3.22 -13.41 -7.03
C ARG A 403 3.01 -14.27 -5.78
N LEU A 404 3.28 -15.56 -5.92
CA LEU A 404 3.40 -16.44 -4.76
C LEU A 404 4.53 -15.94 -3.85
N THR A 405 4.33 -15.99 -2.53
CA THR A 405 5.44 -15.85 -1.57
C THR A 405 6.43 -17.01 -1.73
N VAL A 406 7.62 -16.87 -1.18
CA VAL A 406 8.61 -17.96 -1.19
C VAL A 406 8.02 -19.24 -0.59
N SER A 407 7.29 -19.13 0.52
CA SER A 407 6.61 -20.27 1.17
C SER A 407 5.52 -20.88 0.28
N GLU A 408 4.64 -20.04 -0.28
CA GLU A 408 3.59 -20.50 -1.20
C GLU A 408 4.16 -21.16 -2.47
N TYR A 409 5.28 -20.66 -3.00
CA TYR A 409 5.97 -21.26 -4.15
C TYR A 409 6.51 -22.64 -3.80
N ILE A 410 7.24 -22.79 -2.66
CA ILE A 410 7.76 -24.07 -2.17
C ILE A 410 6.61 -25.09 -2.02
N ASN A 411 5.55 -24.70 -1.29
CA ASN A 411 4.41 -25.57 -1.03
C ASN A 411 3.68 -25.96 -2.34
N THR A 412 3.58 -25.04 -3.29
CA THR A 412 2.95 -25.28 -4.60
C THR A 412 3.76 -26.27 -5.43
N VAL A 413 5.09 -26.09 -5.52
CA VAL A 413 5.98 -27.02 -6.22
C VAL A 413 5.88 -28.40 -5.60
N GLN A 414 6.01 -28.52 -4.28
CA GLN A 414 5.91 -29.81 -3.59
C GLN A 414 4.56 -30.49 -3.81
N MET A 415 3.46 -29.70 -3.81
CA MET A 415 2.10 -30.22 -4.02
C MET A 415 1.91 -30.81 -5.42
N ILE A 416 2.45 -30.15 -6.45
CA ILE A 416 2.21 -30.50 -7.86
C ILE A 416 3.24 -31.53 -8.34
N THR A 417 4.50 -31.37 -7.97
CA THR A 417 5.60 -32.19 -8.51
C THR A 417 6.10 -33.26 -7.55
N GLY A 418 5.80 -33.14 -6.26
CA GLY A 418 6.35 -33.97 -5.20
C GLY A 418 7.79 -33.63 -4.79
N VAL A 419 8.44 -32.66 -5.46
CA VAL A 419 9.82 -32.27 -5.20
C VAL A 419 9.91 -31.29 -4.06
N ASP A 420 10.77 -31.56 -3.07
CA ASP A 420 11.07 -30.61 -2.00
C ASP A 420 12.22 -29.68 -2.42
N ILE A 421 11.89 -28.40 -2.57
CA ILE A 421 12.85 -27.36 -2.94
C ILE A 421 13.07 -26.33 -1.81
N ALA A 422 12.63 -26.64 -0.58
CA ALA A 422 12.59 -25.64 0.50
C ALA A 422 13.95 -24.98 0.75
N GLU A 423 15.02 -25.75 0.81
CA GLU A 423 16.38 -25.24 1.03
C GLU A 423 16.86 -24.41 -0.19
N SER A 424 16.73 -24.97 -1.38
CA SER A 424 17.15 -24.28 -2.61
C SER A 424 16.39 -22.99 -2.85
N ALA A 425 15.08 -22.99 -2.65
CA ALA A 425 14.25 -21.81 -2.88
C ALA A 425 14.58 -20.68 -1.90
N ARG A 426 14.76 -20.98 -0.61
CA ARG A 426 15.14 -19.97 0.40
C ARG A 426 16.52 -19.36 0.16
N ASN A 427 17.45 -20.13 -0.43
CA ASN A 427 18.80 -19.64 -0.75
C ASN A 427 18.86 -18.85 -2.06
N ILE A 428 18.00 -19.14 -3.03
CA ILE A 428 18.08 -18.61 -4.40
C ILE A 428 17.10 -17.44 -4.60
N LEU A 429 15.84 -17.53 -4.09
CA LEU A 429 14.86 -16.47 -4.22
C LEU A 429 15.17 -15.30 -3.29
N PRO A 430 15.00 -14.05 -3.76
CA PRO A 430 14.98 -12.92 -2.86
C PRO A 430 13.89 -13.10 -1.79
N PRO A 431 14.14 -12.72 -0.52
CA PRO A 431 13.16 -12.85 0.54
C PRO A 431 11.96 -11.95 0.31
N ASP A 432 10.80 -12.37 0.79
CA ASP A 432 9.60 -11.56 0.79
C ASP A 432 9.73 -10.40 1.79
N ILE A 433 9.30 -9.21 1.37
CA ILE A 433 9.39 -8.02 2.22
C ILE A 433 8.04 -7.82 2.91
N ARG A 434 8.07 -7.74 4.23
CA ARG A 434 6.88 -7.49 5.05
C ARG A 434 6.36 -6.07 4.87
N ALA A 435 5.04 -5.91 4.64
CA ALA A 435 4.35 -4.63 4.58
C ALA A 435 2.95 -4.77 5.20
N ASP A 436 2.49 -3.73 5.88
CA ASP A 436 1.19 -3.69 6.56
C ASP A 436 0.94 -4.91 7.48
N GLY A 437 1.99 -5.41 8.07
CA GLY A 437 1.94 -6.53 9.01
C GLY A 437 2.17 -7.91 8.40
N PHE A 438 2.28 -8.06 7.06
CA PHE A 438 2.37 -9.37 6.40
C PHE A 438 3.36 -9.38 5.24
N SER A 439 4.01 -10.54 5.01
CA SER A 439 4.94 -10.77 3.91
C SER A 439 4.23 -11.08 2.58
N ASN A 440 2.95 -11.43 2.63
CA ASN A 440 2.14 -11.75 1.47
C ASN A 440 1.38 -10.55 0.87
N THR A 441 1.68 -9.33 1.30
CA THR A 441 1.03 -8.11 0.81
C THR A 441 1.40 -7.81 -0.63
N ALA A 442 0.42 -7.80 -1.52
CA ALA A 442 0.57 -7.82 -2.98
C ALA A 442 1.48 -6.72 -3.55
N TYR A 443 1.35 -5.47 -3.11
CA TYR A 443 2.13 -4.36 -3.68
C TYR A 443 3.64 -4.45 -3.40
N ASN A 444 4.09 -5.28 -2.45
CA ASN A 444 5.50 -5.55 -2.19
C ASN A 444 6.03 -6.80 -2.91
N LEU A 445 5.14 -7.62 -3.45
CA LEU A 445 5.49 -8.86 -4.16
C LEU A 445 5.80 -8.60 -5.64
N SER A 446 6.68 -7.64 -5.93
CA SER A 446 7.15 -7.38 -7.29
C SER A 446 8.18 -8.41 -7.76
N VAL A 447 8.27 -8.62 -9.09
CA VAL A 447 9.29 -9.45 -9.73
C VAL A 447 10.28 -8.54 -10.44
N ASP A 448 11.57 -8.76 -10.17
CA ASP A 448 12.69 -8.15 -10.86
C ASP A 448 13.54 -9.19 -11.61
N LEU A 449 14.65 -8.77 -12.21
CA LEU A 449 15.54 -9.67 -12.94
C LEU A 449 16.16 -10.77 -12.06
N LYS A 450 16.35 -10.51 -10.76
CA LYS A 450 16.87 -11.52 -9.83
C LYS A 450 15.86 -12.63 -9.60
N HIS A 451 14.57 -12.27 -9.45
CA HIS A 451 13.51 -13.27 -9.35
C HIS A 451 13.40 -14.12 -10.63
N ILE A 452 13.49 -13.51 -11.82
CA ILE A 452 13.42 -14.24 -13.09
C ILE A 452 14.57 -15.27 -13.18
N ALA A 453 15.79 -14.85 -12.86
CA ALA A 453 16.95 -15.75 -12.85
C ALA A 453 16.80 -16.87 -11.79
N ALA A 454 16.26 -16.53 -10.62
CA ALA A 454 16.01 -17.50 -9.55
C ALA A 454 14.96 -18.55 -9.95
N TYR A 455 13.85 -18.13 -10.56
CA TYR A 455 12.83 -19.06 -11.06
C TYR A 455 13.35 -19.97 -12.16
N ASP A 456 14.18 -19.47 -13.09
CA ASP A 456 14.78 -20.33 -14.13
C ASP A 456 15.71 -21.39 -13.51
N GLN A 457 16.55 -20.99 -12.55
CA GLN A 457 17.43 -21.91 -11.83
C GLN A 457 16.63 -22.95 -11.04
N LEU A 458 15.59 -22.54 -10.34
CA LEU A 458 14.72 -23.45 -9.57
C LEU A 458 13.94 -24.38 -10.49
N ALA A 459 13.41 -23.89 -11.60
CA ALA A 459 12.71 -24.73 -12.56
C ALA A 459 13.61 -25.83 -13.13
N GLN A 460 14.91 -25.55 -13.34
CA GLN A 460 15.87 -26.56 -13.73
C GLN A 460 16.10 -27.59 -12.60
N ILE A 461 16.32 -27.12 -11.36
CA ILE A 461 16.51 -28.00 -10.18
C ILE A 461 15.30 -28.93 -10.00
N ILE A 462 14.07 -28.39 -10.14
CA ILE A 462 12.84 -29.17 -9.99
C ILE A 462 12.78 -30.28 -11.04
N VAL A 463 12.98 -29.92 -12.31
CA VAL A 463 12.90 -30.89 -13.43
C VAL A 463 13.99 -31.95 -13.31
N ASP A 464 15.21 -31.59 -12.89
CA ASP A 464 16.32 -32.53 -12.71
C ASP A 464 16.08 -33.52 -11.56
N GLN A 465 15.27 -33.17 -10.57
CA GLN A 465 14.92 -34.05 -9.44
C GLN A 465 13.66 -34.88 -9.69
N MET A 466 12.89 -34.59 -10.75
CA MET A 466 11.66 -35.31 -11.07
C MET A 466 11.94 -36.65 -11.77
N ASP A 467 11.23 -37.68 -11.37
CA ASP A 467 11.03 -38.87 -12.22
C ASP A 467 9.92 -38.54 -13.26
N ILE A 468 10.36 -38.08 -14.43
CA ILE A 468 9.46 -37.67 -15.51
C ILE A 468 8.53 -38.82 -15.96
N LEU A 469 9.02 -40.04 -15.98
CA LEU A 469 8.20 -41.20 -16.42
C LEU A 469 7.12 -41.53 -15.37
N ALA A 470 7.47 -41.51 -14.07
CA ALA A 470 6.51 -41.70 -12.99
C ALA A 470 5.48 -40.58 -12.99
N PHE A 471 5.92 -39.34 -13.22
CA PHE A 471 5.04 -38.17 -13.31
C PHE A 471 4.06 -38.30 -14.51
N VAL A 472 4.53 -38.67 -15.69
CA VAL A 472 3.66 -38.88 -16.89
C VAL A 472 2.58 -39.92 -16.60
N LYS A 473 2.90 -41.00 -15.85
CA LYS A 473 1.94 -42.09 -15.54
C LYS A 473 0.76 -41.58 -14.66
N GLN A 474 0.86 -40.46 -13.98
CA GLN A 474 -0.25 -39.89 -13.22
C GLN A 474 -1.35 -39.36 -14.16
N TYR A 475 -1.00 -38.92 -15.36
CA TYR A 475 -1.91 -38.27 -16.32
C TYR A 475 -2.20 -39.14 -17.54
N SER A 476 -1.39 -40.14 -17.83
CA SER A 476 -1.53 -41.00 -18.99
C SER A 476 -1.09 -42.43 -18.68
N SER A 477 -1.96 -43.40 -19.02
CA SER A 477 -1.61 -44.83 -18.96
C SER A 477 -0.63 -45.28 -20.03
N LYS A 478 -0.41 -44.44 -21.05
CA LYS A 478 0.48 -44.73 -22.18
C LYS A 478 1.64 -43.75 -22.20
N LEU A 479 2.85 -44.27 -22.37
CA LEU A 479 4.08 -43.46 -22.45
C LEU A 479 4.36 -42.98 -23.90
N ASP A 480 3.68 -43.52 -24.90
CA ASP A 480 3.73 -43.02 -26.26
C ASP A 480 2.83 -41.80 -26.44
N LEU A 481 3.38 -40.61 -26.08
CA LEU A 481 2.70 -39.32 -26.13
C LEU A 481 3.01 -38.64 -27.48
N THR A 482 2.18 -38.90 -28.47
CA THR A 482 2.27 -38.26 -29.81
C THR A 482 0.93 -37.62 -30.20
N GLY A 483 0.97 -36.56 -31.00
CA GLY A 483 -0.23 -35.92 -31.57
C GLY A 483 -1.31 -35.57 -30.51
N THR A 484 -2.50 -36.17 -30.69
CA THR A 484 -3.65 -35.93 -29.80
C THR A 484 -3.44 -36.41 -28.36
N LYS A 485 -2.63 -37.46 -28.15
CA LYS A 485 -2.31 -37.96 -26.80
C LYS A 485 -1.45 -36.95 -26.05
N MET A 486 -0.44 -36.35 -26.69
CA MET A 486 0.38 -35.29 -26.12
C MET A 486 -0.48 -34.06 -25.78
N ARG A 487 -1.40 -33.69 -26.69
CA ARG A 487 -2.33 -32.60 -26.41
C ARG A 487 -3.18 -32.85 -25.13
N SER A 488 -3.79 -34.03 -25.03
CA SER A 488 -4.60 -34.42 -23.89
C SER A 488 -3.78 -34.44 -22.58
N PHE A 489 -2.54 -34.92 -22.66
CA PHE A 489 -1.59 -34.90 -21.55
C PHE A 489 -1.29 -33.46 -21.10
N ILE A 490 -0.94 -32.56 -22.03
CA ILE A 490 -0.66 -31.15 -21.75
C ILE A 490 -1.87 -30.47 -21.13
N MET A 491 -3.09 -30.74 -21.62
CA MET A 491 -4.30 -30.13 -21.03
C MET A 491 -4.52 -30.57 -19.59
N LYS A 492 -4.41 -31.87 -19.31
CA LYS A 492 -4.63 -32.39 -17.94
C LYS A 492 -3.55 -31.93 -16.97
N MET A 493 -2.29 -32.09 -17.33
CA MET A 493 -1.16 -31.67 -16.54
C MET A 493 -1.17 -30.14 -16.34
N GLY A 494 -1.43 -29.40 -17.43
CA GLY A 494 -1.44 -27.94 -17.39
C GLY A 494 -2.56 -27.38 -16.54
N ARG A 495 -3.73 -28.04 -16.46
CA ARG A 495 -4.80 -27.69 -15.51
C ARG A 495 -4.29 -27.67 -14.08
N ASP A 496 -3.52 -28.68 -13.68
CA ASP A 496 -2.98 -28.81 -12.33
C ASP A 496 -1.85 -27.81 -12.08
N PHE A 497 -0.93 -27.63 -13.05
CA PHE A 497 0.19 -26.68 -12.95
C PHE A 497 -0.27 -25.22 -12.95
N LEU A 498 -1.14 -24.86 -13.89
CA LEU A 498 -1.63 -23.49 -14.05
C LEU A 498 -2.90 -23.21 -13.25
N ARG A 499 -3.33 -24.20 -12.44
CA ARG A 499 -4.45 -24.10 -11.49
C ARG A 499 -5.77 -23.67 -12.14
N GLY A 500 -6.02 -24.17 -13.36
CA GLY A 500 -7.19 -23.87 -14.15
C GLY A 500 -7.03 -24.29 -15.59
N GLU A 501 -8.11 -24.27 -16.37
CA GLU A 501 -8.08 -24.70 -17.77
C GLU A 501 -7.07 -23.90 -18.60
N LEU A 502 -6.45 -24.61 -19.56
CA LEU A 502 -5.61 -23.98 -20.58
C LEU A 502 -6.46 -23.53 -21.76
N ASN A 503 -6.21 -22.34 -22.25
CA ASN A 503 -6.76 -21.89 -23.52
C ASN A 503 -6.01 -22.52 -24.72
N GLU A 504 -6.60 -22.42 -25.91
CA GLU A 504 -6.06 -23.01 -27.14
C GLU A 504 -4.67 -22.49 -27.52
N ILE A 505 -4.36 -21.24 -27.21
CA ILE A 505 -3.05 -20.63 -27.47
C ILE A 505 -1.98 -21.24 -26.56
N GLU A 506 -2.28 -21.42 -25.29
CA GLU A 506 -1.39 -22.05 -24.31
C GLU A 506 -1.12 -23.52 -24.72
N VAL A 507 -2.18 -24.30 -24.99
CA VAL A 507 -2.05 -25.68 -25.42
C VAL A 507 -1.18 -25.77 -26.68
N SER A 508 -1.45 -24.95 -27.71
CA SER A 508 -0.67 -24.88 -28.92
C SER A 508 0.80 -24.53 -28.69
N THR A 509 1.05 -23.59 -27.74
CA THR A 509 2.41 -23.16 -27.41
C THR A 509 3.20 -24.30 -26.78
N PHE A 510 2.65 -25.00 -25.79
CA PHE A 510 3.31 -26.17 -25.20
C PHE A 510 3.48 -27.35 -26.19
N GLN A 511 2.51 -27.54 -27.08
CA GLN A 511 2.66 -28.53 -28.15
C GLN A 511 3.81 -28.20 -29.12
N LYS A 512 4.03 -26.91 -29.43
CA LYS A 512 5.17 -26.50 -30.28
C LYS A 512 6.51 -26.86 -29.65
N ILE A 513 6.63 -26.74 -28.32
CA ILE A 513 7.84 -27.17 -27.60
C ILE A 513 8.08 -28.66 -27.81
N THR A 514 7.07 -29.50 -27.61
CA THR A 514 7.20 -30.94 -27.78
C THR A 514 7.52 -31.33 -29.25
N THR A 515 6.92 -30.62 -30.20
CA THR A 515 7.20 -30.82 -31.63
C THR A 515 8.64 -30.46 -31.99
N ALA A 516 9.17 -29.36 -31.46
CA ALA A 516 10.54 -28.94 -31.68
C ALA A 516 11.55 -29.94 -31.12
N VAL A 517 11.34 -30.45 -29.90
CA VAL A 517 12.20 -31.50 -29.32
C VAL A 517 12.19 -32.77 -30.16
N ASN A 518 11.00 -33.27 -30.51
CA ASN A 518 10.86 -34.47 -31.32
C ASN A 518 11.49 -34.31 -32.71
N SER A 519 11.33 -33.16 -33.38
CA SER A 519 11.94 -32.86 -34.67
C SER A 519 13.45 -32.79 -34.63
N SER A 520 14.03 -32.52 -33.47
CA SER A 520 15.47 -32.49 -33.22
C SER A 520 16.03 -33.87 -32.80
N GLY A 521 15.17 -34.90 -32.76
CA GLY A 521 15.56 -36.25 -32.35
C GLY A 521 15.60 -36.48 -30.86
N GLY A 522 15.03 -35.56 -30.06
CA GLY A 522 14.91 -35.69 -28.62
C GLY A 522 13.83 -36.69 -28.22
N THR A 523 13.92 -37.13 -26.95
CA THR A 523 13.02 -38.11 -26.33
C THR A 523 11.71 -37.49 -25.87
N MET A 524 10.71 -38.33 -25.60
CA MET A 524 9.46 -37.89 -24.94
C MET A 524 9.72 -37.30 -23.56
N GLU A 525 10.64 -37.87 -22.79
CA GLU A 525 11.03 -37.40 -21.49
C GLU A 525 11.61 -35.98 -21.55
N GLU A 526 12.53 -35.72 -22.47
CA GLU A 526 13.10 -34.41 -22.72
C GLU A 526 12.02 -33.39 -23.15
N ALA A 527 11.07 -33.80 -23.98
CA ALA A 527 9.96 -32.98 -24.43
C ALA A 527 9.05 -32.57 -23.23
N VAL A 528 8.71 -33.54 -22.39
CA VAL A 528 7.89 -33.28 -21.18
C VAL A 528 8.67 -32.43 -20.19
N ALA A 529 9.94 -32.72 -19.94
CA ALA A 529 10.79 -31.93 -19.05
C ALA A 529 10.85 -30.44 -19.44
N LEU A 530 10.97 -30.17 -20.74
CA LEU A 530 11.01 -28.78 -21.22
C LEU A 530 9.65 -28.09 -21.13
N VAL A 531 8.53 -28.82 -21.34
CA VAL A 531 7.17 -28.29 -21.11
C VAL A 531 6.97 -27.97 -19.63
N LEU A 532 7.38 -28.85 -18.71
CA LEU A 532 7.31 -28.61 -17.26
C LEU A 532 8.11 -27.36 -16.87
N LYS A 533 9.34 -27.24 -17.38
CA LYS A 533 10.16 -26.03 -17.15
C LYS A 533 9.46 -24.78 -17.67
N ALA A 534 8.87 -24.83 -18.84
CA ALA A 534 8.12 -23.69 -19.40
C ALA A 534 6.87 -23.34 -18.56
N MET A 535 6.16 -24.34 -18.03
CA MET A 535 5.02 -24.10 -17.14
C MET A 535 5.44 -23.50 -15.80
N LEU A 536 6.53 -23.97 -15.19
CA LEU A 536 7.08 -23.42 -13.94
C LEU A 536 7.51 -21.95 -14.09
N LEU A 537 7.90 -21.54 -15.30
CA LEU A 537 8.25 -20.16 -15.63
C LEU A 537 7.05 -19.32 -16.10
N SER A 538 5.88 -19.93 -16.26
CA SER A 538 4.68 -19.20 -16.69
C SER A 538 4.24 -18.18 -15.64
N PRO A 539 3.83 -16.97 -16.03
CA PRO A 539 3.17 -16.03 -15.14
C PRO A 539 1.99 -16.65 -14.37
N ARG A 540 1.20 -17.50 -15.01
CA ARG A 540 0.09 -18.19 -14.33
C ARG A 540 0.54 -19.16 -13.24
N PHE A 541 1.79 -19.67 -13.26
CA PHE A 541 2.35 -20.46 -12.19
C PHE A 541 2.86 -19.56 -11.05
N ILE A 542 3.55 -18.48 -11.41
CA ILE A 542 4.24 -17.60 -10.45
C ILE A 542 3.28 -16.66 -9.73
N TYR A 543 2.19 -16.23 -10.38
CA TYR A 543 1.25 -15.24 -9.88
C TYR A 543 -0.14 -15.83 -9.62
N HIS A 544 -0.86 -15.19 -8.69
CA HIS A 544 -2.32 -15.25 -8.65
C HIS A 544 -2.86 -14.29 -9.71
N ILE A 545 -3.44 -14.83 -10.77
CA ILE A 545 -4.04 -14.07 -11.86
C ILE A 545 -5.52 -14.43 -11.91
N GLU A 546 -6.38 -13.42 -11.84
CA GLU A 546 -7.83 -13.55 -11.86
C GLU A 546 -8.43 -12.67 -12.95
N TYR A 547 -9.60 -13.03 -13.43
CA TYR A 547 -10.29 -12.25 -14.44
C TYR A 547 -10.92 -11.00 -13.80
N GLN A 548 -10.45 -9.82 -14.20
CA GLN A 548 -10.83 -8.55 -13.59
C GLN A 548 -11.67 -7.64 -14.52
N ARG A 549 -11.83 -7.97 -15.79
CA ARG A 549 -12.59 -7.15 -16.74
C ARG A 549 -14.10 -7.29 -16.51
N GLY A 550 -14.82 -6.17 -16.51
CA GLY A 550 -16.28 -6.12 -16.32
C GLY A 550 -16.82 -4.70 -16.34
N ASP A 551 -17.78 -4.44 -15.51
CA ASP A 551 -18.54 -3.18 -15.43
C ASP A 551 -18.24 -2.34 -14.18
N GLY A 552 -17.17 -2.67 -13.46
CA GLY A 552 -16.80 -2.01 -12.19
C GLY A 552 -17.58 -2.54 -10.97
N GLN A 553 -18.47 -3.53 -11.17
CA GLN A 553 -19.24 -4.15 -10.09
C GLN A 553 -18.55 -5.40 -9.53
N TYR A 554 -19.04 -5.91 -8.40
CA TYR A 554 -18.57 -7.16 -7.82
C TYR A 554 -19.19 -8.36 -8.52
N TRP A 555 -18.35 -9.21 -9.12
CA TRP A 555 -18.76 -10.47 -9.73
C TRP A 555 -18.24 -11.65 -8.93
N SER A 556 -18.94 -12.78 -9.00
CA SER A 556 -18.42 -14.04 -8.48
C SER A 556 -17.17 -14.43 -9.28
N VAL A 557 -16.12 -14.87 -8.59
CA VAL A 557 -14.95 -15.46 -9.25
C VAL A 557 -15.34 -16.76 -9.96
N SER A 558 -14.53 -17.24 -10.89
CA SER A 558 -14.74 -18.54 -11.50
C SER A 558 -14.55 -19.68 -10.48
N GLU A 559 -15.05 -20.85 -10.78
CA GLU A 559 -14.88 -22.06 -9.95
C GLU A 559 -13.39 -22.39 -9.70
N PHE A 560 -12.53 -22.24 -10.69
CA PHE A 560 -11.09 -22.47 -10.56
C PHE A 560 -10.41 -21.38 -9.72
N GLU A 561 -10.79 -20.13 -9.89
CA GLU A 561 -10.31 -19.02 -9.04
C GLU A 561 -10.74 -19.23 -7.57
N LEU A 562 -11.98 -19.68 -7.37
CA LEU A 562 -12.48 -20.02 -6.03
C LEU A 562 -11.67 -21.18 -5.41
N ALA A 563 -11.40 -22.23 -6.17
CA ALA A 563 -10.56 -23.35 -5.73
C ALA A 563 -9.15 -22.87 -5.32
N ASN A 564 -8.56 -21.97 -6.09
CA ASN A 564 -7.28 -21.33 -5.78
C ASN A 564 -7.36 -20.54 -4.47
N ARG A 565 -8.32 -19.63 -4.37
CA ARG A 565 -8.48 -18.78 -3.17
C ARG A 565 -8.64 -19.61 -1.90
N ILE A 566 -9.50 -20.64 -1.92
CA ILE A 566 -9.71 -21.55 -0.78
C ILE A 566 -8.41 -22.28 -0.44
N SER A 567 -7.70 -22.81 -1.44
CA SER A 567 -6.50 -23.59 -1.20
C SER A 567 -5.35 -22.75 -0.61
N TYR A 568 -5.10 -21.59 -1.18
CA TYR A 568 -4.06 -20.69 -0.65
C TYR A 568 -4.44 -20.06 0.69
N ALA A 569 -5.72 -19.83 0.96
CA ALA A 569 -6.19 -19.38 2.27
C ALA A 569 -5.89 -20.42 3.37
N ILE A 570 -6.26 -21.69 3.15
CA ILE A 570 -6.23 -22.72 4.18
C ILE A 570 -4.91 -23.50 4.19
N TRP A 571 -4.28 -23.75 3.04
CA TRP A 571 -3.09 -24.59 2.90
C TRP A 571 -1.82 -23.85 2.46
N GLY A 572 -1.94 -22.62 1.92
CA GLY A 572 -0.81 -21.89 1.36
C GLY A 572 -0.17 -22.61 0.16
N SER A 573 -0.93 -23.39 -0.60
CA SER A 573 -0.45 -24.17 -1.74
C SER A 573 -1.52 -24.30 -2.82
N ALA A 574 -1.13 -24.83 -3.98
CA ALA A 574 -2.06 -25.13 -5.06
C ALA A 574 -3.23 -26.05 -4.62
N PRO A 575 -4.41 -25.96 -5.26
CA PRO A 575 -5.52 -26.87 -5.03
C PRO A 575 -5.13 -28.33 -5.29
N ASP A 576 -5.69 -29.23 -4.51
CA ASP A 576 -5.58 -30.66 -4.80
C ASP A 576 -6.56 -31.08 -5.92
N GLN A 577 -6.34 -32.30 -6.44
CA GLN A 577 -7.16 -32.87 -7.50
C GLN A 577 -8.66 -32.82 -7.20
N LYS A 578 -9.06 -33.07 -5.93
CA LYS A 578 -10.46 -33.05 -5.53
C LYS A 578 -11.10 -31.68 -5.64
N LEU A 579 -10.37 -30.61 -5.29
CA LEU A 579 -10.86 -29.22 -5.48
C LEU A 579 -10.94 -28.88 -6.96
N LEU A 580 -9.93 -29.27 -7.77
CA LEU A 580 -9.92 -29.02 -9.21
C LEU A 580 -11.06 -29.76 -9.92
N ASP A 581 -11.34 -31.00 -9.54
CA ASP A 581 -12.45 -31.78 -10.11
C ASP A 581 -13.81 -31.18 -9.73
N LEU A 582 -13.97 -30.65 -8.53
CA LEU A 582 -15.19 -29.95 -8.11
C LEU A 582 -15.35 -28.63 -8.86
N ALA A 583 -14.28 -27.91 -9.10
CA ALA A 583 -14.28 -26.68 -9.90
C ALA A 583 -14.67 -26.97 -11.37
N GLU A 584 -14.08 -28.00 -11.98
CA GLU A 584 -14.41 -28.42 -13.36
C GLU A 584 -15.89 -28.79 -13.52
N ASN A 585 -16.50 -29.36 -12.46
CA ASN A 585 -17.92 -29.74 -12.46
C ASN A 585 -18.88 -28.62 -12.00
N GLY A 586 -18.38 -27.39 -11.72
CA GLY A 586 -19.19 -26.25 -11.31
C GLY A 586 -19.86 -26.44 -9.94
N ALA A 587 -19.20 -27.10 -8.99
CA ALA A 587 -19.82 -27.54 -7.75
C ALA A 587 -19.40 -26.76 -6.49
N LEU A 588 -18.34 -25.94 -6.56
CA LEU A 588 -17.75 -25.31 -5.36
C LEU A 588 -18.64 -24.20 -4.75
N PHE A 589 -19.42 -23.49 -5.55
CA PHE A 589 -20.36 -22.50 -5.04
C PHE A 589 -21.56 -23.11 -4.31
N ASN A 590 -21.74 -24.44 -4.38
CA ASN A 590 -22.75 -25.09 -3.57
C ASN A 590 -22.35 -25.05 -2.08
N PRO A 591 -23.14 -24.41 -1.18
CA PRO A 591 -22.74 -24.21 0.22
C PRO A 591 -22.44 -25.51 0.97
N LYS A 592 -23.17 -26.60 0.65
CA LYS A 592 -22.94 -27.92 1.28
C LYS A 592 -21.59 -28.52 0.84
N VAL A 593 -21.27 -28.42 -0.46
CA VAL A 593 -19.99 -28.91 -1.00
C VAL A 593 -18.85 -28.08 -0.45
N MET A 594 -18.97 -26.75 -0.47
CA MET A 594 -17.98 -25.85 0.07
C MET A 594 -17.69 -26.16 1.55
N ASN A 595 -18.70 -26.31 2.38
CA ASN A 595 -18.52 -26.66 3.79
C ASN A 595 -17.78 -27.99 3.97
N GLN A 596 -18.12 -29.01 3.19
CA GLN A 596 -17.39 -30.29 3.22
C GLN A 596 -15.92 -30.15 2.84
N GLN A 597 -15.59 -29.28 1.89
CA GLN A 597 -14.20 -29.04 1.52
C GLN A 597 -13.46 -28.25 2.59
N ILE A 598 -14.07 -27.22 3.16
CA ILE A 598 -13.48 -26.43 4.26
C ILE A 598 -13.18 -27.36 5.44
N ASP A 599 -14.13 -28.21 5.85
CA ASP A 599 -13.94 -29.18 6.95
C ASP A 599 -12.76 -30.12 6.67
N ARG A 600 -12.74 -30.72 5.50
CA ARG A 600 -11.66 -31.61 5.08
C ARG A 600 -10.30 -30.93 5.08
N MET A 601 -10.25 -29.70 4.61
CA MET A 601 -9.01 -28.94 4.47
C MET A 601 -8.48 -28.47 5.82
N LEU A 602 -9.35 -28.04 6.72
CA LEU A 602 -8.99 -27.63 8.08
C LEU A 602 -8.49 -28.81 8.94
N GLN A 603 -8.90 -30.04 8.63
CA GLN A 603 -8.38 -31.24 9.31
C GLN A 603 -6.99 -31.66 8.82
N SER A 604 -6.44 -31.03 7.81
CA SER A 604 -5.13 -31.36 7.24
C SER A 604 -3.99 -30.68 8.02
N PRO A 605 -2.84 -31.35 8.25
CA PRO A 605 -1.64 -30.72 8.81
C PRO A 605 -1.15 -29.49 8.02
N LYS A 606 -1.55 -29.36 6.75
CA LYS A 606 -1.24 -28.16 5.94
C LYS A 606 -1.92 -26.92 6.49
N ALA A 607 -3.13 -27.04 7.05
CA ALA A 607 -3.84 -25.94 7.66
C ALA A 607 -3.14 -25.41 8.93
N ILE A 608 -2.63 -26.32 9.75
CA ILE A 608 -1.81 -25.97 10.93
C ILE A 608 -0.60 -25.16 10.46
N ARG A 609 0.16 -25.70 9.50
CA ARG A 609 1.37 -25.04 8.96
C ARG A 609 1.05 -23.64 8.41
N ARG A 610 -0.05 -23.49 7.65
CA ARG A 610 -0.47 -22.17 7.12
C ARG A 610 -0.83 -21.19 8.24
N SER A 611 -1.47 -21.67 9.29
CA SER A 611 -1.80 -20.83 10.45
C SER A 611 -0.55 -20.38 11.23
N LEU A 612 0.49 -21.22 11.28
CA LEU A 612 1.77 -20.85 11.88
C LEU A 612 2.49 -19.78 11.04
N GLU A 613 2.40 -19.83 9.71
CA GLU A 613 2.88 -18.73 8.83
C GLU A 613 2.15 -17.41 9.13
N PHE A 614 0.83 -17.46 9.34
CA PHE A 614 0.06 -16.29 9.75
C PHE A 614 0.57 -15.67 11.05
N VAL A 615 0.80 -16.49 12.08
CA VAL A 615 1.26 -16.01 13.40
C VAL A 615 2.68 -15.45 13.31
N ASP A 616 3.55 -16.14 12.59
CA ASP A 616 4.94 -15.71 12.37
C ASP A 616 5.01 -14.33 11.75
N ASP A 617 4.21 -14.12 10.71
CA ASP A 617 4.06 -12.81 10.03
C ASP A 617 3.38 -11.76 10.93
N TRP A 618 2.21 -12.08 11.51
CA TRP A 618 1.47 -11.14 12.35
C TRP A 618 2.31 -10.60 13.49
N LEU A 619 2.99 -11.47 14.23
CA LEU A 619 3.81 -11.09 15.38
C LEU A 619 5.25 -10.69 14.98
N ASN A 620 5.57 -10.70 13.67
CA ASN A 620 6.90 -10.37 13.15
C ASN A 620 8.01 -11.16 13.87
N LEU A 621 7.84 -12.48 13.98
CA LEU A 621 8.79 -13.34 14.72
C LEU A 621 10.14 -13.45 14.02
N ASP A 622 10.23 -13.26 12.72
CA ASP A 622 11.48 -13.25 11.96
C ASP A 622 12.48 -12.19 12.45
N ARG A 623 12.00 -11.08 13.06
CA ARG A 623 12.88 -10.07 13.67
C ARG A 623 13.79 -10.65 14.75
N LEU A 624 13.36 -11.73 15.42
CA LEU A 624 14.12 -12.36 16.51
C LEU A 624 15.50 -12.83 16.05
N SER A 625 15.64 -13.26 14.79
CA SER A 625 16.94 -13.64 14.20
C SER A 625 17.96 -12.50 14.18
N ASN A 626 17.50 -11.26 14.24
CA ASN A 626 18.29 -10.05 14.11
C ASN A 626 18.50 -9.28 15.43
N ILE A 627 17.86 -9.71 16.54
CA ILE A 627 18.07 -9.02 17.82
C ILE A 627 19.49 -9.26 18.34
N ARG A 628 20.07 -8.20 18.89
CA ARG A 628 21.46 -8.21 19.42
C ARG A 628 21.47 -7.42 20.74
N PRO A 629 20.97 -8.01 21.83
CA PRO A 629 20.98 -7.34 23.14
C PRO A 629 22.41 -7.02 23.59
N ASP A 630 22.56 -5.95 24.37
CA ASP A 630 23.85 -5.59 24.96
C ASP A 630 24.31 -6.68 25.94
N ILE A 631 25.33 -7.39 25.56
CA ILE A 631 25.89 -8.50 26.36
C ILE A 631 26.45 -8.04 27.72
N LYS A 632 26.79 -6.76 27.91
CA LYS A 632 27.22 -6.24 29.21
C LYS A 632 26.03 -6.15 30.16
N ARG A 633 24.86 -5.76 29.65
CA ARG A 633 23.62 -5.66 30.41
C ARG A 633 22.96 -7.04 30.59
N PHE A 634 23.02 -7.88 29.54
CA PHE A 634 22.42 -9.21 29.49
C PHE A 634 23.48 -10.33 29.32
N PRO A 635 24.36 -10.55 30.27
CA PRO A 635 25.50 -11.49 30.13
C PRO A 635 25.06 -12.94 29.94
N ARG A 636 23.81 -13.29 30.25
CA ARG A 636 23.24 -14.63 30.03
C ARG A 636 22.54 -14.81 28.69
N TRP A 637 22.49 -13.74 27.87
CA TRP A 637 21.89 -13.84 26.54
C TRP A 637 22.69 -14.80 25.66
N GLN A 638 21.96 -15.67 24.97
CA GLN A 638 22.52 -16.59 23.97
C GLN A 638 21.70 -16.46 22.70
N PRO A 639 22.29 -16.43 21.48
CA PRO A 639 21.54 -16.31 20.22
C PRO A 639 20.43 -17.36 20.06
N ASN A 640 20.60 -18.56 20.58
CA ASN A 640 19.60 -19.63 20.52
C ASN A 640 18.34 -19.33 21.33
N LEU A 641 18.39 -18.42 22.31
CA LEU A 641 17.17 -17.96 23.01
C LEU A 641 16.17 -17.30 22.06
N ALA A 642 16.64 -16.61 21.04
CA ALA A 642 15.77 -16.02 20.02
C ALA A 642 14.97 -17.07 19.24
N SER A 643 15.62 -18.17 18.85
CA SER A 643 14.94 -19.30 18.20
C SER A 643 14.01 -20.06 19.15
N ASP A 644 14.39 -20.17 20.43
CA ASP A 644 13.53 -20.79 21.45
C ASP A 644 12.25 -19.96 21.68
N MET A 645 12.37 -18.63 21.78
CA MET A 645 11.24 -17.72 21.93
C MET A 645 10.29 -17.78 20.72
N ARG A 646 10.82 -17.93 19.49
CA ARG A 646 9.99 -18.15 18.32
C ARG A 646 9.27 -19.49 18.39
N ALA A 647 9.98 -20.55 18.74
CA ALA A 647 9.42 -21.89 18.87
C ALA A 647 8.36 -21.96 19.98
N GLU A 648 8.57 -21.28 21.13
CA GLU A 648 7.58 -21.10 22.19
C GLU A 648 6.26 -20.57 21.64
N THR A 649 6.32 -19.45 20.95
CA THR A 649 5.11 -18.78 20.46
C THR A 649 4.34 -19.61 19.43
N LEU A 650 5.06 -20.28 18.53
CA LEU A 650 4.41 -21.12 17.52
C LEU A 650 3.77 -22.36 18.15
N ALA A 651 4.47 -23.04 19.10
CA ALA A 651 3.92 -24.20 19.80
C ALA A 651 2.74 -23.83 20.72
N PHE A 652 2.82 -22.67 21.39
CA PHE A 652 1.73 -22.13 22.18
C PHE A 652 0.48 -21.88 21.34
N PHE A 653 0.66 -21.25 20.16
CA PHE A 653 -0.45 -21.01 19.24
C PHE A 653 -1.06 -22.32 18.74
N GLU A 654 -0.23 -23.29 18.33
CA GLU A 654 -0.70 -24.59 17.86
C GLU A 654 -1.51 -25.31 18.94
N GLU A 655 -1.05 -25.32 20.18
CA GLU A 655 -1.76 -25.96 21.30
C GLU A 655 -3.11 -25.29 21.56
N VAL A 656 -3.13 -23.97 21.77
CA VAL A 656 -4.36 -23.25 22.11
C VAL A 656 -5.39 -23.33 20.99
N VAL A 657 -4.95 -23.15 19.74
CA VAL A 657 -5.84 -23.01 18.59
C VAL A 657 -6.27 -24.36 18.00
N TRP A 658 -5.36 -25.31 17.87
CA TRP A 658 -5.64 -26.57 17.19
C TRP A 658 -5.93 -27.74 18.12
N HIS A 659 -5.13 -27.92 19.17
CA HIS A 659 -5.29 -29.06 20.08
C HIS A 659 -6.40 -28.81 21.10
N GLN A 660 -6.47 -27.63 21.70
CA GLN A 660 -7.52 -27.23 22.62
C GLN A 660 -8.74 -26.59 21.93
N ASN A 661 -8.63 -26.18 20.68
CA ASN A 661 -9.69 -25.52 19.89
C ASN A 661 -10.37 -24.37 20.66
N ARG A 662 -9.58 -23.53 21.31
CA ARG A 662 -10.04 -22.37 22.07
C ARG A 662 -10.30 -21.15 21.17
N PRO A 663 -11.08 -20.17 21.64
CA PRO A 663 -11.23 -18.89 20.97
C PRO A 663 -9.87 -18.21 20.71
N LEU A 664 -9.74 -17.49 19.59
CA LEU A 664 -8.48 -16.77 19.28
C LEU A 664 -8.08 -15.75 20.36
N SER A 665 -9.05 -15.17 21.06
CA SER A 665 -8.80 -14.24 22.17
C SER A 665 -8.03 -14.90 23.33
N ASP A 666 -8.15 -16.21 23.51
CA ASP A 666 -7.46 -16.94 24.58
C ASP A 666 -5.94 -17.00 24.37
N LEU A 667 -5.45 -16.65 23.19
CA LEU A 667 -4.02 -16.41 22.96
C LEU A 667 -3.46 -15.32 23.89
N LEU A 668 -4.30 -14.45 24.44
CA LEU A 668 -3.87 -13.35 25.30
C LEU A 668 -3.80 -13.73 26.78
N ASN A 669 -4.54 -14.74 27.23
CA ASN A 669 -4.63 -15.07 28.65
C ASN A 669 -4.46 -16.56 29.01
N ALA A 670 -4.19 -17.42 28.04
CA ALA A 670 -4.01 -18.84 28.34
C ALA A 670 -2.80 -19.07 29.25
N GLN A 671 -3.02 -19.77 30.38
CA GLN A 671 -2.04 -20.01 31.44
C GLN A 671 -1.20 -21.26 31.18
N LEU A 672 -0.54 -21.28 30.02
CA LEU A 672 0.40 -22.33 29.63
C LEU A 672 1.50 -21.77 28.73
N THR A 673 2.64 -22.46 28.65
CA THR A 673 3.68 -22.14 27.65
C THR A 673 4.45 -23.41 27.26
N PHE A 674 5.24 -23.30 26.19
CA PHE A 674 6.13 -24.34 25.68
C PHE A 674 7.55 -23.81 25.59
N VAL A 675 8.44 -24.28 26.45
CA VAL A 675 9.80 -23.77 26.51
C VAL A 675 10.84 -24.89 26.43
N THR A 676 11.96 -24.57 25.81
CA THR A 676 13.16 -25.42 25.89
C THR A 676 13.74 -25.34 27.31
N PRO A 677 14.59 -26.31 27.75
CA PRO A 677 15.29 -26.22 29.04
C PRO A 677 16.05 -24.89 29.22
N ARG A 678 16.66 -24.38 28.15
CA ARG A 678 17.37 -23.09 28.14
C ARG A 678 16.43 -21.90 28.35
N LEU A 679 15.27 -21.89 27.68
CA LEU A 679 14.28 -20.84 27.85
C LEU A 679 13.55 -20.93 29.21
N ALA A 680 13.34 -22.16 29.74
CA ALA A 680 12.85 -22.37 31.10
C ALA A 680 13.77 -21.73 32.15
N GLU A 681 15.10 -22.01 32.07
CA GLU A 681 16.08 -21.38 32.94
C GLU A 681 16.06 -19.82 32.77
N HIS A 682 15.93 -19.34 31.54
CA HIS A 682 15.85 -17.91 31.25
C HIS A 682 14.65 -17.25 31.95
N TYR A 683 13.50 -17.90 31.95
CA TYR A 683 12.28 -17.42 32.63
C TYR A 683 12.23 -17.70 34.13
N GLY A 684 13.19 -18.45 34.65
CA GLY A 684 13.20 -18.88 36.05
C GLY A 684 12.21 -20.00 36.35
N LEU A 685 11.79 -20.75 35.32
CA LEU A 685 10.96 -21.96 35.47
C LEU A 685 11.80 -23.15 35.89
N PRO A 686 11.23 -24.15 36.58
CA PRO A 686 11.96 -25.39 36.90
C PRO A 686 12.49 -26.04 35.62
N SER A 687 13.81 -26.23 35.51
CA SER A 687 14.39 -26.91 34.35
C SER A 687 14.44 -28.41 34.58
N PRO A 688 13.81 -29.25 33.73
CA PRO A 688 13.87 -30.70 33.88
C PRO A 688 15.26 -31.23 33.56
N THR A 689 15.70 -32.21 34.32
CA THR A 689 16.94 -32.93 34.09
C THR A 689 16.74 -34.07 33.10
N ASN A 690 17.73 -34.34 32.24
CA ASN A 690 17.77 -35.46 31.27
C ASN A 690 16.83 -35.32 30.06
N ILE A 691 16.55 -34.11 29.59
CA ILE A 691 15.79 -33.83 28.36
C ILE A 691 16.75 -33.20 27.34
N ASN A 692 16.48 -33.46 26.03
CA ASN A 692 17.22 -32.81 24.95
C ASN A 692 17.07 -31.28 25.05
N ALA A 693 18.16 -30.54 24.92
CA ALA A 693 18.20 -29.07 25.02
C ALA A 693 17.27 -28.32 24.05
N GLU A 694 16.91 -28.94 22.94
CA GLU A 694 16.03 -28.39 21.92
C GLU A 694 14.56 -28.85 22.05
N SER A 695 14.23 -29.70 23.03
CA SER A 695 12.85 -30.19 23.22
C SER A 695 11.99 -29.13 23.88
N LEU A 696 10.83 -28.86 23.28
CA LEU A 696 9.79 -28.02 23.88
C LEU A 696 9.02 -28.80 24.95
N ILE A 697 8.88 -28.21 26.11
CA ILE A 697 8.20 -28.77 27.27
C ILE A 697 7.03 -27.85 27.63
N GLN A 698 5.86 -28.45 27.79
CA GLN A 698 4.68 -27.73 28.26
C GLN A 698 4.78 -27.45 29.76
N TYR A 699 4.48 -26.20 30.12
CA TYR A 699 4.35 -25.74 31.51
C TYR A 699 2.95 -25.22 31.78
N ASP A 700 2.39 -25.58 32.93
CA ASP A 700 1.23 -24.93 33.52
C ASP A 700 1.70 -23.68 34.27
N LEU A 701 1.14 -22.50 33.89
CA LEU A 701 1.49 -21.21 34.48
C LEU A 701 0.45 -20.70 35.50
N ASN A 702 -0.52 -21.51 35.89
CA ASN A 702 -1.56 -21.08 36.85
C ASN A 702 -0.98 -20.62 38.22
N SER A 703 0.21 -21.09 38.58
CA SER A 703 0.94 -20.66 39.79
C SER A 703 1.80 -19.39 39.58
N LEU A 704 1.90 -18.87 38.36
CA LEU A 704 2.70 -17.72 37.96
C LEU A 704 1.83 -16.72 37.20
N PRO A 705 0.91 -16.03 37.90
CA PRO A 705 -0.09 -15.18 37.26
C PRO A 705 0.48 -14.01 36.48
N GLU A 706 1.74 -13.63 36.73
CA GLU A 706 2.46 -12.62 35.93
C GLU A 706 2.79 -13.09 34.52
N ARG A 707 2.80 -14.41 34.26
CA ARG A 707 3.03 -14.99 32.94
C ARG A 707 1.77 -15.70 32.43
N GLY A 708 1.59 -15.70 31.12
CA GLY A 708 0.49 -16.32 30.40
C GLY A 708 0.15 -15.52 29.16
N GLY A 709 -0.36 -16.20 28.14
CA GLY A 709 -0.66 -15.56 26.86
C GLY A 709 0.56 -14.96 26.15
N ILE A 710 0.35 -14.50 24.92
CA ILE A 710 1.45 -14.02 24.06
C ILE A 710 2.13 -12.74 24.57
N LEU A 711 1.44 -11.88 25.31
CA LEU A 711 2.00 -10.59 25.77
C LEU A 711 3.19 -10.76 26.71
N THR A 712 3.29 -11.88 27.43
CA THR A 712 4.35 -12.14 28.40
C THR A 712 5.41 -13.12 27.88
N GLN A 713 5.32 -13.54 26.61
CA GLN A 713 6.35 -14.32 25.95
C GLN A 713 7.56 -13.47 25.54
N GLY A 714 8.75 -14.05 25.61
CA GLY A 714 9.98 -13.34 25.24
C GLY A 714 9.96 -12.82 23.81
N SER A 715 9.32 -13.53 22.90
CA SER A 715 9.11 -13.08 21.51
C SER A 715 8.45 -11.72 21.43
N ILE A 716 7.49 -11.39 22.28
CA ILE A 716 6.79 -10.09 22.29
C ILE A 716 7.52 -9.07 23.18
N LEU A 717 7.97 -9.49 24.35
CA LEU A 717 8.62 -8.59 25.30
C LEU A 717 9.92 -7.94 24.75
N THR A 718 10.64 -8.67 23.87
CA THR A 718 11.83 -8.17 23.16
C THR A 718 11.54 -7.05 22.15
N ILE A 719 10.27 -6.73 21.85
CA ILE A 719 9.89 -5.54 21.07
C ILE A 719 10.36 -4.26 21.77
N GLY A 720 10.41 -4.25 23.10
CA GLY A 720 10.86 -3.11 23.89
C GLY A 720 12.36 -2.79 23.75
N GLY A 721 13.15 -3.66 23.11
CA GLY A 721 14.61 -3.54 23.06
C GLY A 721 15.24 -3.60 24.45
N ASP A 722 16.53 -3.29 24.54
CA ASP A 722 17.29 -3.42 25.79
C ASP A 722 16.71 -2.59 26.94
N GLU A 723 16.04 -1.47 26.61
CA GLU A 723 15.42 -0.57 27.59
C GLU A 723 14.01 -1.00 28.02
N ALA A 724 13.47 -2.11 27.51
CA ALA A 724 12.08 -2.52 27.76
C ALA A 724 11.05 -1.39 27.52
N SER A 725 11.22 -0.65 26.45
CA SER A 725 10.53 0.59 26.14
C SER A 725 9.00 0.45 26.18
N MET A 726 8.35 1.29 27.02
CA MET A 726 6.89 1.39 27.09
C MET A 726 6.30 1.92 25.78
N VAL A 727 7.04 2.77 25.05
CA VAL A 727 6.63 3.29 23.73
C VAL A 727 6.42 2.13 22.75
N THR A 728 7.42 1.30 22.53
CA THR A 728 7.34 0.25 21.51
C THR A 728 6.40 -0.88 21.92
N ARG A 729 6.36 -1.27 23.20
CA ARG A 729 5.40 -2.26 23.70
C ARG A 729 3.96 -1.73 23.64
N GLY A 730 3.75 -0.48 24.01
CA GLY A 730 2.44 0.16 23.95
C GLY A 730 1.93 0.35 22.53
N LEU A 731 2.80 0.76 21.60
CA LEU A 731 2.46 0.84 20.18
C LEU A 731 2.08 -0.54 19.61
N PHE A 732 2.77 -1.61 19.98
CA PHE A 732 2.39 -2.96 19.57
C PHE A 732 0.98 -3.32 20.06
N ILE A 733 0.64 -3.06 21.33
CA ILE A 733 -0.70 -3.31 21.87
C ILE A 733 -1.73 -2.46 21.14
N LEU A 734 -1.44 -1.17 20.94
CA LEU A 734 -2.36 -0.25 20.27
C LEU A 734 -2.63 -0.67 18.81
N THR A 735 -1.58 -0.96 18.03
CA THR A 735 -1.71 -1.20 16.58
C THR A 735 -2.07 -2.65 16.25
N ASP A 736 -1.43 -3.61 16.92
CA ASP A 736 -1.55 -5.01 16.56
C ASP A 736 -2.63 -5.77 17.33
N LEU A 737 -3.07 -5.25 18.49
CA LEU A 737 -4.17 -5.85 19.25
C LEU A 737 -5.44 -4.99 19.25
N LEU A 738 -5.32 -3.68 19.45
CA LEU A 738 -6.50 -2.79 19.56
C LEU A 738 -6.93 -2.17 18.23
N ARG A 739 -6.20 -2.40 17.16
CA ARG A 739 -6.45 -1.77 15.85
C ARG A 739 -6.74 -0.28 16.00
N SER A 740 -5.77 0.42 16.57
CA SER A 740 -5.73 1.86 16.68
C SER A 740 -4.32 2.35 16.36
N GLY A 741 -4.11 3.62 16.18
CA GLY A 741 -2.81 4.13 15.77
C GLY A 741 -2.59 5.56 16.18
N VAL A 742 -1.33 5.95 16.15
CA VAL A 742 -0.88 7.34 16.24
C VAL A 742 -0.03 7.63 15.00
N LYS A 743 0.01 8.89 14.59
CA LYS A 743 0.85 9.31 13.46
C LYS A 743 2.33 9.32 13.86
N ASP A 744 3.19 9.30 12.83
CA ASP A 744 4.62 9.47 13.03
C ASP A 744 4.93 10.75 13.82
N PRO A 745 5.93 10.71 14.74
CA PRO A 745 6.34 11.89 15.49
C PRO A 745 6.81 12.99 14.53
N PRO A 746 6.68 14.27 14.92
CA PRO A 746 7.21 15.37 14.12
C PRO A 746 8.71 15.21 13.87
N PRO A 747 9.25 15.67 12.71
CA PRO A 747 10.65 15.46 12.32
C PRO A 747 11.70 16.02 13.29
N CYS A 748 11.30 16.88 14.21
CA CYS A 748 12.20 17.51 15.20
C CYS A 748 12.21 16.82 16.57
N VAL A 749 11.46 15.73 16.74
CA VAL A 749 11.40 14.99 18.00
C VAL A 749 12.53 13.96 18.04
N ASP A 750 13.27 13.93 19.14
CA ASP A 750 14.26 12.89 19.41
C ASP A 750 13.53 11.60 19.83
N THR A 751 13.68 10.57 19.02
CA THR A 751 13.08 9.25 19.23
C THR A 751 14.05 8.24 19.86
N THR A 752 15.22 8.67 20.29
CA THR A 752 16.20 7.80 20.96
C THR A 752 15.62 7.25 22.26
N PRO A 753 15.69 5.93 22.48
CA PRO A 753 15.25 5.33 23.74
C PRO A 753 15.98 5.93 24.95
N VAL A 754 15.23 6.25 25.98
CA VAL A 754 15.78 6.84 27.23
C VAL A 754 16.04 5.69 28.22
N SER A 755 17.29 5.59 28.67
CA SER A 755 17.71 4.59 29.63
C SER A 755 17.19 4.91 31.04
N THR A 756 16.97 3.86 31.84
CA THR A 756 16.64 3.99 33.27
C THR A 756 17.81 4.57 34.06
N GLU A 757 17.50 5.21 35.18
CA GLU A 757 18.47 5.78 36.13
C GLU A 757 17.94 5.67 37.56
N PRO A 758 18.78 5.87 38.62
CA PRO A 758 18.30 5.83 39.97
C PRO A 758 17.14 6.80 40.20
N GLY A 759 16.01 6.27 40.68
CA GLY A 759 14.77 7.04 40.91
C GLY A 759 13.95 7.30 39.64
N ARG A 760 14.33 6.70 38.49
CA ARG A 760 13.57 6.82 37.24
C ARG A 760 13.52 5.53 36.45
N SER A 761 12.48 4.73 36.73
CA SER A 761 12.16 3.55 35.91
C SER A 761 11.59 3.92 34.53
N GLN A 762 11.46 2.96 33.64
CA GLN A 762 10.81 3.17 32.31
C GLN A 762 9.40 3.75 32.47
N ARG A 763 8.66 3.29 33.45
CA ARG A 763 7.33 3.82 33.76
C ARG A 763 7.36 5.27 34.22
N GLN A 764 8.26 5.62 35.14
CA GLN A 764 8.38 7.03 35.61
C GLN A 764 8.81 7.97 34.47
N ILE A 765 9.65 7.51 33.54
CA ILE A 765 10.00 8.22 32.30
C ILE A 765 8.75 8.38 31.42
N SER A 766 7.97 7.32 31.25
CA SER A 766 6.71 7.32 30.50
C SER A 766 5.68 8.27 31.11
N GLU A 767 5.43 8.17 32.42
CA GLU A 767 4.52 9.06 33.16
C GLU A 767 4.91 10.54 33.01
N SER A 768 6.22 10.84 32.97
CA SER A 768 6.71 12.19 32.69
C SER A 768 6.41 12.67 31.28
N ARG A 769 6.50 11.78 30.27
CA ARG A 769 6.12 12.10 28.87
C ARG A 769 4.62 12.30 28.73
N VAL A 770 3.82 11.42 29.32
CA VAL A 770 2.35 11.52 29.30
C VAL A 770 1.87 12.80 29.97
N ALA A 771 2.50 13.20 31.07
CA ALA A 771 2.19 14.47 31.79
C ALA A 771 2.70 15.72 31.05
N ASN A 772 3.55 15.58 30.04
CA ASN A 772 4.09 16.70 29.27
C ASN A 772 3.06 17.22 28.27
N GLN A 773 2.72 18.49 28.29
CA GLN A 773 1.70 19.09 27.45
C GLN A 773 1.99 18.93 25.94
N ALA A 774 3.25 18.90 25.52
CA ALA A 774 3.64 18.76 24.12
C ALA A 774 3.66 17.30 23.63
N CYS A 775 3.89 16.33 24.53
CA CYS A 775 4.07 14.91 24.20
C CYS A 775 2.84 14.08 24.59
N GLY A 776 2.13 14.49 25.65
CA GLY A 776 1.08 13.70 26.30
C GLY A 776 -0.05 13.30 25.37
N GLY A 777 -0.51 14.20 24.51
CA GLY A 777 -1.64 13.93 23.64
C GLY A 777 -1.48 12.72 22.69
N CYS A 778 -0.24 12.33 22.37
CA CYS A 778 0.04 11.10 21.64
C CYS A 778 0.38 9.94 22.59
N HIS A 779 1.28 10.19 23.56
CA HIS A 779 1.86 9.15 24.41
C HIS A 779 0.85 8.53 25.38
N GLU A 780 -0.16 9.28 25.84
CA GLU A 780 -1.25 8.78 26.68
C GLU A 780 -2.10 7.66 26.02
N LYS A 781 -2.12 7.61 24.67
CA LYS A 781 -2.89 6.60 23.93
C LYS A 781 -2.28 5.22 23.97
N PHE A 782 -0.97 5.10 24.15
CA PHE A 782 -0.29 3.81 24.00
C PHE A 782 0.66 3.43 25.13
N GLU A 783 1.39 4.36 25.77
CA GLU A 783 2.33 3.98 26.81
C GLU A 783 1.65 3.34 28.01
N PRO A 784 0.49 3.83 28.51
CA PRO A 784 -0.22 3.18 29.63
C PRO A 784 -0.65 1.75 29.35
N LEU A 785 -0.85 1.38 28.09
CA LEU A 785 -1.20 0.00 27.68
C LEU A 785 -0.10 -1.01 28.04
N ALA A 786 1.16 -0.57 28.14
CA ALA A 786 2.30 -1.41 28.46
C ALA A 786 2.70 -1.40 29.95
N TYR A 787 2.04 -0.63 30.79
CA TYR A 787 2.43 -0.50 32.20
C TYR A 787 2.42 -1.83 32.96
N GLY A 788 1.48 -2.73 32.66
CA GLY A 788 1.45 -4.08 33.23
C GLY A 788 2.61 -4.97 32.82
N LEU A 789 3.41 -4.57 31.85
CA LEU A 789 4.58 -5.27 31.36
C LEU A 789 5.90 -4.67 31.87
N GLU A 790 5.88 -3.68 32.76
CA GLU A 790 7.09 -3.05 33.33
C GLU A 790 8.00 -4.05 34.03
N VAL A 791 7.43 -5.06 34.68
CA VAL A 791 8.14 -6.09 35.42
C VAL A 791 8.98 -7.04 34.55
N PHE A 792 8.93 -6.89 33.23
CA PHE A 792 9.72 -7.67 32.29
C PHE A 792 10.79 -6.79 31.62
N ASP A 793 12.05 -7.26 31.70
CA ASP A 793 13.19 -6.59 31.07
C ASP A 793 13.15 -6.68 29.52
N GLY A 794 14.20 -6.15 28.87
CA GLY A 794 14.33 -6.11 27.40
C GLY A 794 14.50 -7.47 26.73
N ILE A 795 14.77 -8.53 27.47
CA ILE A 795 14.90 -9.92 26.99
C ILE A 795 13.84 -10.86 27.59
N GLY A 796 12.80 -10.29 28.23
CA GLY A 796 11.62 -11.04 28.66
C GLY A 796 11.74 -11.72 30.03
N ARG A 797 12.73 -11.39 30.85
CA ARG A 797 12.84 -11.90 32.22
C ARG A 797 12.01 -11.07 33.19
N PHE A 798 11.39 -11.73 34.15
CA PHE A 798 10.64 -11.08 35.22
C PHE A 798 11.57 -10.53 36.32
N HIS A 799 11.33 -9.31 36.77
CA HIS A 799 12.05 -8.63 37.84
C HIS A 799 11.08 -7.83 38.73
N GLN A 800 11.42 -7.71 40.01
CA GLN A 800 10.72 -6.81 40.95
C GLN A 800 11.38 -5.42 41.02
N PHE A 801 12.65 -5.33 40.64
CA PHE A 801 13.44 -4.11 40.62
C PHE A 801 14.24 -4.04 39.32
N ASP A 802 14.45 -2.86 38.78
CA ASP A 802 15.35 -2.64 37.65
C ASP A 802 16.84 -2.62 38.06
N ASP A 803 17.74 -2.43 37.10
CA ASP A 803 19.19 -2.43 37.32
C ASP A 803 19.66 -1.28 38.26
N HIS A 804 18.82 -0.26 38.47
CA HIS A 804 19.09 0.89 39.34
C HIS A 804 18.40 0.79 40.72
N GLY A 805 17.68 -0.32 40.95
CA GLY A 805 16.93 -0.53 42.22
C GLY A 805 15.58 0.16 42.27
N ASN A 806 15.05 0.67 41.15
CA ASN A 806 13.69 1.18 41.10
C ASN A 806 12.71 0.02 41.21
N GLN A 807 11.72 0.14 42.07
CA GLN A 807 10.65 -0.85 42.21
C GLN A 807 9.76 -0.81 40.96
N LEU A 808 9.57 -1.97 40.34
CA LEU A 808 8.73 -2.17 39.15
C LEU A 808 7.29 -2.45 39.56
N ARG A 809 6.32 -2.06 38.72
CA ARG A 809 4.89 -2.12 39.03
C ARG A 809 4.16 -2.84 37.90
N GLN A 810 2.97 -3.39 38.20
CA GLN A 810 2.11 -4.10 37.23
C GLN A 810 0.76 -3.43 37.02
N ASP A 811 0.41 -2.46 37.87
CA ASP A 811 -0.86 -1.73 37.78
C ASP A 811 -0.86 -0.76 36.60
N GLY A 812 -2.03 -0.50 36.06
CA GLY A 812 -2.18 0.45 34.95
C GLY A 812 -3.64 0.71 34.63
N SER A 813 -3.84 1.31 33.46
CA SER A 813 -5.18 1.61 32.96
C SER A 813 -5.24 1.49 31.46
N ILE A 814 -6.42 1.14 30.93
CA ILE A 814 -6.69 1.07 29.51
C ILE A 814 -7.88 1.97 29.20
N LEU A 815 -7.71 2.89 28.28
CA LEU A 815 -8.81 3.51 27.59
C LEU A 815 -8.94 2.78 26.24
N PHE A 816 -9.92 1.87 26.14
CA PHE A 816 -10.16 1.17 24.89
C PHE A 816 -10.61 2.16 23.80
N PRO A 817 -10.21 1.96 22.53
CA PRO A 817 -10.72 2.76 21.42
C PRO A 817 -12.25 2.82 21.46
N PHE A 818 -12.82 4.02 21.24
CA PHE A 818 -14.26 4.32 21.27
C PHE A 818 -14.97 4.21 22.61
N GLN A 819 -14.23 3.98 23.70
CA GLN A 819 -14.78 4.02 25.05
C GLN A 819 -14.42 5.33 25.73
N ARG A 820 -15.30 5.83 26.61
CA ARG A 820 -15.09 7.04 27.42
C ARG A 820 -14.56 6.75 28.80
N GLU A 821 -14.73 5.52 29.27
CA GLU A 821 -14.34 5.13 30.61
C GLU A 821 -13.03 4.37 30.58
N THR A 822 -12.11 4.80 31.40
CA THR A 822 -10.83 4.11 31.61
C THR A 822 -11.03 2.92 32.53
N VAL A 823 -10.57 1.75 32.12
CA VAL A 823 -10.58 0.53 32.92
C VAL A 823 -9.23 0.39 33.61
N PHE A 824 -9.24 0.22 34.93
CA PHE A 824 -8.03 0.02 35.74
C PHE A 824 -7.75 -1.46 35.93
N TYR A 825 -6.47 -1.82 36.02
CA TYR A 825 -6.00 -3.15 36.36
C TYR A 825 -4.83 -3.07 37.33
N HIS A 826 -4.61 -4.13 38.14
CA HIS A 826 -3.60 -4.17 39.19
C HIS A 826 -2.46 -5.16 38.91
N THR A 827 -2.66 -6.07 37.99
CA THR A 827 -1.70 -7.14 37.66
C THR A 827 -1.59 -7.35 36.15
N SER A 828 -0.47 -7.93 35.69
CA SER A 828 -0.31 -8.37 34.31
C SER A 828 -1.41 -9.36 33.88
N ALA A 829 -1.84 -10.24 34.82
CA ALA A 829 -2.94 -11.18 34.56
C ALA A 829 -4.27 -10.47 34.28
N GLU A 830 -4.59 -9.43 35.05
CA GLU A 830 -5.80 -8.61 34.80
C GLU A 830 -5.71 -7.90 33.46
N LEU A 831 -4.54 -7.35 33.09
CA LEU A 831 -4.31 -6.78 31.76
C LEU A 831 -4.59 -7.80 30.64
N MET A 832 -4.04 -8.99 30.77
CA MET A 832 -4.22 -10.07 29.79
C MET A 832 -5.69 -10.49 29.67
N ASN A 833 -6.42 -10.59 30.77
CA ASN A 833 -7.85 -10.90 30.77
C ASN A 833 -8.68 -9.79 30.12
N LEU A 834 -8.43 -8.52 30.46
CA LEU A 834 -9.11 -7.38 29.83
C LEU A 834 -8.92 -7.34 28.32
N MET A 835 -7.70 -7.67 27.85
CA MET A 835 -7.42 -7.77 26.42
C MET A 835 -8.17 -8.95 25.78
N ALA A 836 -8.19 -10.12 26.41
CA ALA A 836 -8.89 -11.32 25.90
C ALA A 836 -10.42 -11.13 25.83
N GLU A 837 -10.99 -10.40 26.77
CA GLU A 837 -12.42 -10.11 26.84
C GLU A 837 -12.86 -9.00 25.86
N SER A 838 -11.95 -8.15 25.45
CA SER A 838 -12.23 -6.99 24.59
C SER A 838 -12.77 -7.41 23.21
N ASP A 839 -13.96 -6.93 22.85
CA ASP A 839 -14.53 -7.15 21.52
C ASP A 839 -13.65 -6.47 20.43
N ARG A 840 -13.02 -5.36 20.75
CA ARG A 840 -12.08 -4.69 19.85
C ARG A 840 -10.91 -5.59 19.47
N VAL A 841 -10.36 -6.33 20.42
CA VAL A 841 -9.29 -7.31 20.20
C VAL A 841 -9.79 -8.47 19.33
N LYS A 842 -10.97 -9.03 19.64
CA LYS A 842 -11.56 -10.13 18.88
C LYS A 842 -11.86 -9.72 17.43
N GLN A 843 -12.38 -8.52 17.21
CA GLN A 843 -12.57 -7.95 15.88
C GLN A 843 -11.23 -7.80 15.14
N ASN A 844 -10.18 -7.30 15.82
CA ASN A 844 -8.88 -7.14 15.20
C ASN A 844 -8.23 -8.47 14.82
N LEU A 845 -8.34 -9.51 15.65
CA LEU A 845 -7.84 -10.86 15.31
C LEU A 845 -8.53 -11.40 14.04
N THR A 846 -9.84 -11.17 13.92
CA THR A 846 -10.59 -11.50 12.70
C THR A 846 -10.08 -10.70 11.50
N TRP A 847 -9.88 -9.40 11.68
CA TRP A 847 -9.36 -8.51 10.65
C TRP A 847 -7.96 -8.93 10.16
N LYS A 848 -7.03 -9.20 11.09
CA LYS A 848 -5.66 -9.64 10.77
C LYS A 848 -5.66 -10.94 9.96
N LEU A 849 -6.49 -11.91 10.35
CA LEU A 849 -6.59 -13.18 9.61
C LEU A 849 -7.22 -12.97 8.21
N ALA A 850 -8.25 -12.14 8.11
CA ALA A 850 -8.86 -11.80 6.82
C ALA A 850 -7.87 -11.06 5.91
N GLN A 851 -7.07 -10.14 6.45
CA GLN A 851 -6.02 -9.43 5.71
C GLN A 851 -4.94 -10.40 5.17
N PHE A 852 -4.51 -11.35 5.99
CA PHE A 852 -3.58 -12.38 5.57
C PHE A 852 -4.15 -13.25 4.44
N VAL A 853 -5.43 -13.65 4.53
CA VAL A 853 -6.11 -14.41 3.46
C VAL A 853 -6.24 -13.58 2.18
N ALA A 854 -6.63 -12.31 2.29
CA ALA A 854 -6.79 -11.43 1.15
C ALA A 854 -5.46 -11.08 0.46
N GLY A 855 -4.33 -11.14 1.19
CA GLY A 855 -3.01 -10.76 0.68
C GLY A 855 -2.89 -9.30 0.29
N ARG A 856 -3.72 -8.44 0.88
CA ARG A 856 -3.75 -6.99 0.69
C ARG A 856 -4.21 -6.26 1.94
N PRO A 857 -3.90 -4.97 2.10
CA PRO A 857 -4.54 -4.17 3.12
C PRO A 857 -6.07 -4.19 2.97
N LEU A 858 -6.77 -4.27 4.08
CA LEU A 858 -8.22 -4.17 4.13
C LEU A 858 -8.60 -2.76 4.61
N GLY A 859 -9.57 -2.17 3.94
CA GLY A 859 -9.99 -0.81 4.18
C GLY A 859 -11.50 -0.69 4.38
N GLN A 860 -12.01 0.53 4.28
CA GLN A 860 -13.43 0.83 4.46
C GLN A 860 -14.37 0.01 3.56
N PRO A 861 -14.07 -0.24 2.28
CA PRO A 861 -14.95 -1.08 1.46
C PRO A 861 -15.13 -2.50 1.99
N ASP A 862 -14.18 -2.98 2.79
CA ASP A 862 -14.20 -4.32 3.37
C ASP A 862 -14.90 -4.36 4.75
N ALA A 863 -15.13 -3.22 5.40
CA ALA A 863 -15.56 -3.13 6.80
C ALA A 863 -16.88 -3.87 7.08
N ILE A 864 -17.89 -3.73 6.20
CA ILE A 864 -19.18 -4.39 6.35
C ILE A 864 -19.02 -5.92 6.25
N ILE A 865 -18.23 -6.39 5.29
CA ILE A 865 -17.96 -7.83 5.12
C ILE A 865 -17.21 -8.38 6.33
N LEU A 866 -16.26 -7.61 6.86
CA LEU A 866 -15.48 -8.01 8.03
C LEU A 866 -16.31 -8.06 9.31
N ASP A 867 -17.26 -7.15 9.48
CA ASP A 867 -18.20 -7.22 10.60
C ASP A 867 -19.09 -8.48 10.50
N GLN A 868 -19.61 -8.79 9.32
CA GLN A 868 -20.37 -10.02 9.08
C GLN A 868 -19.54 -11.27 9.38
N ILE A 869 -18.26 -11.32 8.94
CA ILE A 869 -17.32 -12.41 9.23
C ILE A 869 -17.13 -12.53 10.75
N TYR A 870 -16.91 -11.41 11.44
CA TYR A 870 -16.73 -11.37 12.88
C TYR A 870 -17.95 -11.94 13.62
N GLN A 871 -19.15 -11.44 13.33
CA GLN A 871 -20.38 -11.88 13.95
C GLN A 871 -20.63 -13.38 13.72
N GLN A 872 -20.46 -13.86 12.48
CA GLN A 872 -20.59 -15.27 12.15
C GLN A 872 -19.59 -16.15 12.91
N ALA A 873 -18.33 -15.71 12.98
CA ALA A 873 -17.28 -16.45 13.68
C ALA A 873 -17.50 -16.48 15.19
N GLN A 874 -17.90 -15.37 15.81
CA GLN A 874 -18.20 -15.30 17.25
C GLN A 874 -19.39 -16.20 17.62
N ASN A 875 -20.46 -16.20 16.83
CA ASN A 875 -21.61 -17.09 17.03
C ASN A 875 -21.23 -18.58 16.92
N ALA A 876 -20.11 -18.89 16.26
CA ALA A 876 -19.56 -20.24 16.13
C ALA A 876 -18.38 -20.51 17.10
N GLY A 877 -18.21 -19.68 18.15
CA GLY A 877 -17.24 -19.87 19.23
C GLY A 877 -15.92 -19.10 19.07
N GLY A 878 -15.73 -18.25 18.07
CA GLY A 878 -14.55 -17.38 17.90
C GLY A 878 -13.23 -18.11 17.70
N THR A 879 -13.26 -19.40 17.34
CA THR A 879 -12.06 -20.22 17.10
C THR A 879 -11.41 -19.87 15.76
N TYR A 880 -10.15 -20.19 15.55
CA TYR A 880 -9.49 -20.02 14.26
C TYR A 880 -10.26 -20.69 13.12
N THR A 881 -10.76 -21.90 13.35
CA THR A 881 -11.51 -22.65 12.34
C THR A 881 -12.85 -21.98 12.02
N SER A 882 -13.52 -21.38 13.00
CA SER A 882 -14.77 -20.64 12.78
C SER A 882 -14.52 -19.33 12.01
N VAL A 883 -13.46 -18.60 12.33
CA VAL A 883 -13.07 -17.37 11.62
C VAL A 883 -12.67 -17.70 10.17
N MET A 884 -11.81 -18.71 9.96
CA MET A 884 -11.39 -19.12 8.61
C MET A 884 -12.58 -19.56 7.76
N ARG A 885 -13.52 -20.30 8.32
CA ARG A 885 -14.76 -20.69 7.65
C ARG A 885 -15.58 -19.48 7.23
N ALA A 886 -15.80 -18.53 8.12
CA ALA A 886 -16.54 -17.31 7.84
C ALA A 886 -15.87 -16.48 6.74
N ILE A 887 -14.54 -16.38 6.75
CA ILE A 887 -13.77 -15.70 5.70
C ILE A 887 -13.98 -16.37 4.33
N VAL A 888 -13.79 -17.70 4.25
CA VAL A 888 -13.92 -18.44 2.98
C VAL A 888 -15.35 -18.37 2.42
N GLN A 889 -16.35 -18.31 3.29
CA GLN A 889 -17.76 -18.19 2.89
C GLN A 889 -18.21 -16.79 2.53
N SER A 890 -17.38 -15.77 2.80
CA SER A 890 -17.73 -14.37 2.57
C SER A 890 -17.47 -13.91 1.13
N ASP A 891 -18.03 -12.77 0.79
CA ASP A 891 -17.79 -12.07 -0.47
C ASP A 891 -16.31 -11.67 -0.64
N LEU A 892 -15.54 -11.55 0.44
CA LEU A 892 -14.10 -11.28 0.39
C LEU A 892 -13.33 -12.34 -0.42
N VAL A 893 -13.76 -13.61 -0.33
CA VAL A 893 -13.14 -14.73 -1.06
C VAL A 893 -13.92 -15.10 -2.32
N GLN A 894 -15.26 -14.98 -2.32
CA GLN A 894 -16.09 -15.47 -3.40
C GLN A 894 -16.32 -14.47 -4.53
N LYS A 895 -16.02 -13.17 -4.31
CA LYS A 895 -16.23 -12.13 -5.30
C LYS A 895 -14.96 -11.36 -5.62
N ILE A 896 -14.96 -10.72 -6.78
CA ILE A 896 -13.93 -9.77 -7.23
C ILE A 896 -14.61 -8.53 -7.78
N LYS A 897 -14.06 -7.35 -7.48
CA LYS A 897 -14.48 -6.11 -8.12
C LYS A 897 -13.89 -6.06 -9.53
N THR A 898 -14.72 -5.95 -10.53
CA THR A 898 -14.26 -5.88 -11.93
C THR A 898 -13.78 -4.47 -12.27
N GLU A 899 -12.96 -4.36 -13.31
CA GLU A 899 -12.48 -3.10 -13.87
C GLU A 899 -13.26 -2.79 -15.15
N THR A 900 -13.61 -1.51 -15.35
CA THR A 900 -14.25 -1.06 -16.59
C THR A 900 -13.21 -0.96 -17.72
N GLU A 901 -13.61 -1.19 -18.97
CA GLU A 901 -12.70 -1.13 -20.13
C GLU A 901 -12.06 0.25 -20.34
N ASP A 902 -12.58 1.31 -19.69
CA ASP A 902 -12.08 2.69 -19.80
C ASP A 902 -10.93 3.02 -18.83
N GLU A 903 -10.53 2.11 -17.94
CA GLU A 903 -9.46 2.35 -16.96
C GLU A 903 -8.04 1.91 -17.42
N ASN A 904 -7.86 1.49 -18.68
CA ASN A 904 -6.55 1.08 -19.24
C ASN A 904 -5.91 2.13 -20.15
#